data_acadc5e91acad02433c89beb9a719c81
#
_entry.id   acadc5e91acad02433c89beb9a719c81
#
_cell.length_a   1.000
_cell.length_b   1.000
_cell.length_c   1.000
_cell.angle_alpha   90.00
_cell.angle_beta   90.00
_cell.angle_gamma   90.00
#
_symmetry.space_group_name_H-M   'P 1'
#
loop_
_entity.id
_entity.type
_entity.pdbx_description
1 polymer ?
#
loop_
_entity_poly.entity_id
_entity_poly.type
_entity_poly.pdbx_seq_one_letter_code
_entity_poly.pdbx_strand_id
1 'polypeptide(L)'
;MLTASIIAIVIYLAIMIGAGAYAKRWVNDADDYMLAGREFGFVCNVMELCAVALAGSLLTFVPTLVLDYGLKTAIIGYICMLGLGYCVYGILYGKLARDNGSQTVAEYLEIRYSSKVRTLVAIASSITMMGITANNVLAIGNIFSELLGFPQLLTVSICFIAIIIFSMMSGFWGITLTDMIQVVIGGIAFIGLGAFVMAKFGGLDWLAANFPSPDVWNVGVTGTVTPVLSLRYPSFFTLGLNYMVFILWGSNYYFLRLNTCRNGKVGRNSYMLTGLIMIPILLIPIALAGAYTAAIYPEQFGADGTLGGAQAIAYLLREQIPTPLVVFILIGALAVTVSTASTSLIGVTSTISRDIYQRLLRPSSNTEQVLKAQKYIMFGVGIVGWLLCFYPGGTVFLFGFATSWLGPVAILMIMASFWPRFTNQGAFWGALVGMVLLTLSTLFGDVLGIFNTSNYVHASVLGLFSALVVGVVVSLFTKPNYYGERGWTRLPDPSSRTVQPLTDFDKKVLAMTRYGRITMAEITDYLGCDSRESKASVEKLDRCGYIVRASMYSYKFYHFDISKSGEAVLAPLSEAEQTLKADAQLSLEQFQMLAAAAVSHENMLKFAAARHMGSLNQTAIISLLDHRGYVKQTGLMKRKVVLTDAGRRVVESHKTLATV
;
A
#
# COMPACT_ATOMS: atom_id res chain seq x y z
N MET A 1 27.95 -26.13 0.04
CA MET A 1 26.77 -25.28 -0.19
C MET A 1 25.91 -25.14 1.06
N LEU A 2 25.38 -26.21 1.64
CA LEU A 2 24.46 -26.19 2.80
C LEU A 2 24.98 -25.36 3.99
N THR A 3 26.17 -25.67 4.50
CA THR A 3 26.74 -24.95 5.65
C THR A 3 26.91 -23.46 5.40
N ALA A 4 27.41 -23.08 4.21
CA ALA A 4 27.58 -21.68 3.82
C ALA A 4 26.22 -20.95 3.73
N SER A 5 25.19 -21.60 3.18
CA SER A 5 23.83 -21.04 3.11
C SER A 5 23.23 -20.84 4.51
N ILE A 6 23.36 -21.80 5.40
CA ILE A 6 22.84 -21.68 6.78
C ILE A 6 23.54 -20.53 7.52
N ILE A 7 24.86 -20.45 7.46
CA ILE A 7 25.62 -19.36 8.10
C ILE A 7 25.18 -18.01 7.56
N ALA A 8 25.07 -17.88 6.25
CA ALA A 8 24.67 -16.65 5.61
C ALA A 8 23.23 -16.23 5.96
N ILE A 9 22.28 -17.19 6.02
CA ILE A 9 20.90 -16.94 6.47
C ILE A 9 20.88 -16.47 7.92
N VAL A 10 21.66 -17.11 8.82
CA VAL A 10 21.74 -16.70 10.23
C VAL A 10 22.30 -15.28 10.36
N ILE A 11 23.36 -14.96 9.62
CA ILE A 11 23.94 -13.59 9.60
C ILE A 11 22.92 -12.59 9.07
N TYR A 12 22.24 -12.91 7.97
CA TYR A 12 21.20 -12.05 7.42
C TYR A 12 20.07 -11.78 8.42
N LEU A 13 19.52 -12.82 9.06
CA LEU A 13 18.48 -12.69 10.08
C LEU A 13 18.97 -11.86 11.29
N ALA A 14 20.20 -12.05 11.72
CA ALA A 14 20.79 -11.26 12.81
C ALA A 14 20.89 -9.77 12.44
N ILE A 15 21.29 -9.44 11.21
CA ILE A 15 21.33 -8.06 10.69
C ILE A 15 19.92 -7.48 10.67
N MET A 16 18.91 -8.22 10.19
CA MET A 16 17.53 -7.75 10.12
C MET A 16 16.92 -7.51 11.51
N ILE A 17 17.15 -8.43 12.45
CA ILE A 17 16.72 -8.26 13.85
C ILE A 17 17.41 -7.04 14.48
N GLY A 18 18.70 -6.86 14.24
CA GLY A 18 19.46 -5.70 14.70
C GLY A 18 18.92 -4.38 14.13
N ALA A 19 18.62 -4.34 12.83
CA ALA A 19 18.02 -3.18 12.17
C ALA A 19 16.62 -2.87 12.72
N GLY A 20 15.79 -3.89 12.94
CA GLY A 20 14.47 -3.73 13.56
C GLY A 20 14.55 -3.21 14.99
N ALA A 21 15.46 -3.75 15.81
CA ALA A 21 15.70 -3.28 17.17
C ALA A 21 16.22 -1.83 17.19
N TYR A 22 17.07 -1.47 16.24
CA TYR A 22 17.54 -0.10 16.07
C TYR A 22 16.39 0.87 15.72
N ALA A 23 15.49 0.48 14.82
CA ALA A 23 14.36 1.29 14.40
C ALA A 23 13.31 1.50 15.51
N LYS A 24 13.23 0.59 16.49
CA LYS A 24 12.32 0.70 17.64
C LYS A 24 12.46 2.05 18.38
N ARG A 25 13.65 2.63 18.42
CA ARG A 25 13.90 3.95 19.02
C ARG A 25 13.21 5.13 18.31
N TRP A 26 12.69 4.89 17.10
CA TRP A 26 11.94 5.88 16.32
C TRP A 26 10.44 5.82 16.56
N VAL A 27 9.99 4.84 17.33
CA VAL A 27 8.58 4.60 17.64
C VAL A 27 8.30 5.22 19.01
N ASN A 28 7.65 6.38 19.04
CA ASN A 28 7.31 7.11 20.25
C ASN A 28 5.85 6.86 20.66
N ASP A 29 4.97 6.63 19.69
CA ASP A 29 3.54 6.40 19.92
C ASP A 29 2.99 5.33 18.96
N ALA A 30 1.69 5.10 19.04
CA ALA A 30 1.00 4.11 18.22
C ALA A 30 0.94 4.49 16.73
N ASP A 31 0.91 5.77 16.44
CA ASP A 31 0.86 6.29 15.09
C ASP A 31 2.23 6.17 14.40
N ASP A 32 3.32 6.32 15.15
CA ASP A 32 4.67 5.95 14.69
C ASP A 32 4.75 4.46 14.36
N TYR A 33 4.15 3.60 15.21
CA TYR A 33 4.14 2.16 14.97
C TYR A 33 3.37 1.78 13.71
N MET A 34 2.21 2.40 13.44
CA MET A 34 1.30 2.03 12.35
C MET A 34 1.57 2.77 11.03
N LEU A 35 2.01 4.04 11.10
CA LEU A 35 2.11 4.96 9.95
C LEU A 35 3.48 5.62 9.83
N ALA A 36 4.45 5.24 10.68
CA ALA A 36 5.76 5.89 10.76
C ALA A 36 5.64 7.43 10.89
N GLY A 37 4.66 7.92 11.67
CA GLY A 37 4.42 9.35 11.87
C GLY A 37 4.15 10.15 10.59
N ARG A 38 3.88 9.49 9.47
CA ARG A 38 3.75 10.09 8.14
C ARG A 38 4.99 10.91 7.73
N GLU A 39 6.17 10.39 8.03
CA GLU A 39 7.44 11.11 7.82
C GLU A 39 8.21 10.73 6.55
N PHE A 40 7.73 9.75 5.75
CA PHE A 40 8.49 9.21 4.64
C PHE A 40 8.80 10.23 3.55
N GLY A 41 10.10 10.30 3.22
CA GLY A 41 10.60 11.06 2.09
C GLY A 41 10.54 10.26 0.78
N PHE A 42 10.94 10.92 -0.30
CA PHE A 42 10.90 10.34 -1.65
C PHE A 42 11.69 9.03 -1.78
N VAL A 43 12.95 9.01 -1.33
CA VAL A 43 13.81 7.81 -1.46
C VAL A 43 13.29 6.66 -0.60
N CYS A 44 12.90 6.97 0.64
CA CYS A 44 12.33 5.99 1.55
C CYS A 44 11.10 5.30 0.92
N ASN A 45 10.17 6.10 0.39
CA ASN A 45 8.97 5.55 -0.23
C ASN A 45 9.23 4.81 -1.55
N VAL A 46 10.23 5.23 -2.35
CA VAL A 46 10.66 4.47 -3.53
C VAL A 46 11.18 3.08 -3.13
N MET A 47 12.05 3.01 -2.12
CA MET A 47 12.59 1.74 -1.63
C MET A 47 11.49 0.82 -1.08
N GLU A 48 10.56 1.37 -0.31
CA GLU A 48 9.37 0.66 0.17
C GLU A 48 8.52 0.08 -0.97
N LEU A 49 8.30 0.86 -2.01
CA LEU A 49 7.53 0.43 -3.19
C LEU A 49 8.27 -0.64 -3.99
N CYS A 50 9.60 -0.52 -4.11
CA CYS A 50 10.45 -1.55 -4.72
C CYS A 50 10.42 -2.84 -3.92
N ALA A 51 10.45 -2.76 -2.58
CA ALA A 51 10.40 -3.91 -1.70
C ALA A 51 9.11 -4.73 -1.89
N VAL A 52 7.99 -4.07 -2.11
CA VAL A 52 6.70 -4.74 -2.39
C VAL A 52 6.64 -5.27 -3.82
N ALA A 53 7.22 -4.55 -4.79
CA ALA A 53 7.26 -5.01 -6.17
C ALA A 53 8.18 -6.23 -6.36
N LEU A 54 9.24 -6.35 -5.54
CA LEU A 54 10.15 -7.49 -5.48
C LEU A 54 9.61 -8.57 -4.52
N ALA A 55 8.53 -9.23 -4.88
CA ALA A 55 8.00 -10.32 -4.07
C ALA A 55 8.77 -11.63 -4.31
N GLY A 56 8.98 -12.44 -3.26
CA GLY A 56 9.65 -13.72 -3.39
C GLY A 56 8.92 -14.70 -4.31
N SER A 57 7.61 -14.62 -4.38
CA SER A 57 6.78 -15.40 -5.31
C SER A 57 7.08 -15.12 -6.79
N LEU A 58 7.74 -14.02 -7.13
CA LEU A 58 8.10 -13.70 -8.51
C LEU A 58 9.17 -14.62 -9.08
N LEU A 59 10.01 -15.21 -8.21
CA LEU A 59 11.01 -16.19 -8.61
C LEU A 59 10.40 -17.50 -9.15
N THR A 60 9.12 -17.75 -8.83
CA THR A 60 8.35 -18.86 -9.35
C THR A 60 7.36 -18.41 -10.42
N PHE A 61 6.67 -17.31 -10.20
CA PHE A 61 5.58 -16.83 -11.05
C PHE A 61 6.07 -16.27 -12.41
N VAL A 62 7.12 -15.43 -12.40
CA VAL A 62 7.60 -14.80 -13.64
C VAL A 62 8.21 -15.82 -14.60
N PRO A 63 9.07 -16.78 -14.16
CA PRO A 63 9.52 -17.86 -15.04
C PRO A 63 8.37 -18.73 -15.57
N THR A 64 7.33 -19.00 -14.77
CA THR A 64 6.14 -19.73 -15.24
C THR A 64 5.47 -18.99 -16.39
N LEU A 65 5.27 -17.67 -16.29
CA LEU A 65 4.72 -16.90 -17.41
C LEU A 65 5.60 -16.95 -18.66
N VAL A 66 6.92 -16.95 -18.50
CA VAL A 66 7.85 -17.05 -19.63
C VAL A 66 7.77 -18.41 -20.30
N LEU A 67 7.85 -19.49 -19.51
CA LEU A 67 7.83 -20.85 -20.06
C LEU A 67 6.48 -21.19 -20.70
N ASP A 68 5.38 -20.79 -20.06
CA ASP A 68 4.05 -21.11 -20.57
C ASP A 68 3.65 -20.24 -21.77
N TYR A 69 4.06 -18.96 -21.82
CA TYR A 69 3.50 -17.95 -22.75
C TYR A 69 4.52 -17.05 -23.46
N GLY A 70 5.80 -17.20 -23.19
CA GLY A 70 6.88 -16.39 -23.78
C GLY A 70 7.18 -15.09 -23.01
N LEU A 71 8.31 -14.47 -23.37
CA LEU A 71 8.84 -13.26 -22.71
C LEU A 71 7.89 -12.06 -22.77
N LYS A 72 7.15 -11.88 -23.86
CA LYS A 72 6.19 -10.78 -24.03
C LYS A 72 5.13 -10.78 -22.93
N THR A 73 4.65 -11.95 -22.55
CA THR A 73 3.62 -12.07 -21.50
C THR A 73 4.20 -11.69 -20.14
N ALA A 74 5.39 -12.13 -19.81
CA ALA A 74 6.05 -11.75 -18.56
C ALA A 74 6.43 -10.27 -18.53
N ILE A 75 7.04 -9.75 -19.60
CA ILE A 75 7.56 -8.37 -19.62
C ILE A 75 6.43 -7.37 -19.83
N ILE A 76 5.63 -7.50 -20.90
CA ILE A 76 4.57 -6.54 -21.19
C ILE A 76 3.32 -6.83 -20.35
N GLY A 77 2.84 -8.08 -20.36
CA GLY A 77 1.60 -8.45 -19.68
C GLY A 77 1.64 -8.35 -18.16
N TYR A 78 2.81 -8.56 -17.56
CA TYR A 78 2.99 -8.45 -16.12
C TYR A 78 3.82 -7.21 -15.71
N ILE A 79 5.11 -7.16 -16.04
CA ILE A 79 6.05 -6.16 -15.51
C ILE A 79 5.65 -4.74 -15.94
N CYS A 80 5.39 -4.52 -17.24
CA CYS A 80 5.01 -3.19 -17.74
C CYS A 80 3.60 -2.80 -17.27
N MET A 81 2.63 -3.73 -17.23
CA MET A 81 1.29 -3.43 -16.71
C MET A 81 1.31 -3.07 -15.23
N LEU A 82 2.10 -3.77 -14.42
CA LEU A 82 2.31 -3.42 -13.02
C LEU A 82 2.94 -2.02 -12.90
N GLY A 83 4.01 -1.76 -13.66
CA GLY A 83 4.68 -0.45 -13.66
C GLY A 83 3.75 0.69 -14.08
N LEU A 84 2.97 0.51 -15.13
CA LEU A 84 1.96 1.47 -15.58
C LEU A 84 0.88 1.68 -14.51
N GLY A 85 0.47 0.60 -13.84
CA GLY A 85 -0.46 0.66 -12.71
C GLY A 85 0.05 1.56 -11.58
N TYR A 86 1.32 1.42 -11.19
CA TYR A 86 1.95 2.30 -10.20
C TYR A 86 1.89 3.77 -10.63
N CYS A 87 2.18 4.06 -11.89
CA CYS A 87 2.12 5.42 -12.42
C CYS A 87 0.71 6.01 -12.35
N VAL A 88 -0.28 5.28 -12.85
CA VAL A 88 -1.68 5.72 -12.86
C VAL A 88 -2.20 5.92 -11.44
N TYR A 89 -1.92 4.95 -10.55
CA TYR A 89 -2.34 5.05 -9.15
C TYR A 89 -1.67 6.23 -8.43
N GLY A 90 -0.37 6.42 -8.62
CA GLY A 90 0.37 7.54 -8.04
C GLY A 90 -0.14 8.91 -8.51
N ILE A 91 -0.46 9.06 -9.80
CA ILE A 91 -1.01 10.30 -10.37
C ILE A 91 -2.40 10.58 -9.80
N LEU A 92 -3.27 9.60 -9.76
CA LEU A 92 -4.68 9.80 -9.38
C LEU A 92 -4.87 9.84 -7.86
N TYR A 93 -4.16 8.97 -7.11
CA TYR A 93 -4.35 8.81 -5.66
C TYR A 93 -3.26 9.40 -4.78
N GLY A 94 -2.08 9.72 -5.31
CA GLY A 94 -0.95 10.17 -4.51
C GLY A 94 -1.26 11.35 -3.59
N LYS A 95 -2.05 12.32 -4.09
CA LYS A 95 -2.51 13.45 -3.30
C LYS A 95 -3.81 13.13 -2.53
N LEU A 96 -4.76 12.49 -3.20
CA LEU A 96 -6.07 12.18 -2.63
C LEU A 96 -5.97 11.36 -1.34
N ALA A 97 -5.19 10.28 -1.34
CA ALA A 97 -5.01 9.42 -0.19
C ALA A 97 -4.40 10.19 0.99
N ARG A 98 -3.37 11.02 0.72
CA ARG A 98 -2.67 11.76 1.78
C ARG A 98 -3.54 12.87 2.39
N ASP A 99 -4.33 13.58 1.57
CA ASP A 99 -5.15 14.72 2.02
C ASP A 99 -6.47 14.29 2.67
N ASN A 100 -6.88 13.03 2.49
CA ASN A 100 -8.15 12.49 2.99
C ASN A 100 -8.13 12.20 4.51
N GLY A 101 -6.98 11.80 5.07
CA GLY A 101 -6.81 11.47 6.49
C GLY A 101 -7.16 10.03 6.87
N SER A 102 -7.80 9.24 5.99
CA SER A 102 -8.06 7.83 6.24
C SER A 102 -6.76 7.03 6.27
N GLN A 103 -6.71 6.02 7.12
CA GLN A 103 -5.52 5.18 7.26
C GLN A 103 -5.60 3.89 6.44
N THR A 104 -6.82 3.41 6.17
CA THR A 104 -7.06 2.19 5.39
C THR A 104 -8.00 2.45 4.22
N VAL A 105 -7.95 1.59 3.20
CA VAL A 105 -8.92 1.59 2.10
C VAL A 105 -10.35 1.42 2.62
N ALA A 106 -10.53 0.56 3.63
CA ALA A 106 -11.83 0.33 4.24
C ALA A 106 -12.38 1.59 4.92
N GLU A 107 -11.53 2.33 5.63
CA GLU A 107 -11.88 3.62 6.24
C GLU A 107 -12.19 4.69 5.19
N TYR A 108 -11.40 4.77 4.10
CA TYR A 108 -11.69 5.65 2.98
C TYR A 108 -13.08 5.41 2.40
N LEU A 109 -13.44 4.14 2.19
CA LEU A 109 -14.74 3.76 1.65
C LEU A 109 -15.88 3.93 2.67
N GLU A 110 -15.60 3.87 3.99
CA GLU A 110 -16.58 4.26 5.02
C GLU A 110 -16.89 5.75 4.97
N ILE A 111 -15.87 6.60 4.85
CA ILE A 111 -16.05 8.06 4.71
C ILE A 111 -16.93 8.38 3.50
N ARG A 112 -16.76 7.64 2.41
CA ARG A 112 -17.53 7.86 1.18
C ARG A 112 -18.92 7.24 1.22
N TYR A 113 -19.07 6.05 1.79
CA TYR A 113 -20.29 5.25 1.75
C TYR A 113 -20.85 4.98 3.14
N SER A 114 -20.47 3.87 3.76
CA SER A 114 -21.02 3.46 5.06
C SER A 114 -20.15 2.43 5.78
N SER A 115 -20.40 2.25 7.08
CA SER A 115 -19.75 1.22 7.91
C SER A 115 -19.98 -0.21 7.40
N LYS A 116 -21.13 -0.48 6.74
CA LYS A 116 -21.38 -1.79 6.11
C LYS A 116 -20.41 -2.07 4.97
N VAL A 117 -20.16 -1.08 4.11
CA VAL A 117 -19.18 -1.18 3.03
C VAL A 117 -17.77 -1.36 3.60
N ARG A 118 -17.40 -0.61 4.65
CA ARG A 118 -16.13 -0.78 5.36
C ARG A 118 -15.90 -2.23 5.78
N THR A 119 -16.89 -2.85 6.42
CA THR A 119 -16.77 -4.24 6.90
C THR A 119 -16.53 -5.22 5.77
N LEU A 120 -17.26 -5.12 4.64
CA LEU A 120 -17.04 -5.98 3.48
C LEU A 120 -15.63 -5.81 2.91
N VAL A 121 -15.18 -4.57 2.76
CA VAL A 121 -13.86 -4.25 2.23
C VAL A 121 -12.75 -4.72 3.17
N ALA A 122 -12.93 -4.58 4.48
CA ALA A 122 -11.99 -5.08 5.47
C ALA A 122 -11.83 -6.60 5.40
N ILE A 123 -12.93 -7.34 5.23
CA ILE A 123 -12.90 -8.79 5.03
C ILE A 123 -12.14 -9.15 3.74
N ALA A 124 -12.49 -8.54 2.61
CA ALA A 124 -11.83 -8.80 1.33
C ALA A 124 -10.33 -8.50 1.37
N SER A 125 -9.95 -7.33 1.91
CA SER A 125 -8.55 -6.95 2.09
C SER A 125 -7.79 -7.91 3.01
N SER A 126 -8.43 -8.41 4.06
CA SER A 126 -7.82 -9.37 4.99
C SER A 126 -7.54 -10.70 4.31
N ILE A 127 -8.49 -11.24 3.53
CA ILE A 127 -8.33 -12.49 2.77
C ILE A 127 -7.19 -12.33 1.76
N THR A 128 -7.19 -11.23 1.02
CA THR A 128 -6.13 -10.93 0.04
C THR A 128 -4.75 -10.89 0.67
N MET A 129 -4.57 -10.07 1.73
CA MET A 129 -3.26 -9.91 2.35
C MET A 129 -2.75 -11.21 2.97
N MET A 130 -3.65 -12.01 3.55
CA MET A 130 -3.32 -13.34 4.08
C MET A 130 -2.83 -14.29 2.98
N GLY A 131 -3.55 -14.34 1.85
CA GLY A 131 -3.16 -15.13 0.70
C GLY A 131 -1.82 -14.69 0.09
N ILE A 132 -1.56 -13.38 0.01
CA ILE A 132 -0.27 -12.84 -0.45
C ILE A 132 0.86 -13.24 0.52
N THR A 133 0.63 -13.16 1.83
CA THR A 133 1.62 -13.60 2.83
C THR A 133 1.95 -15.09 2.64
N ALA A 134 0.93 -15.94 2.60
CA ALA A 134 1.09 -17.38 2.42
C ALA A 134 1.81 -17.71 1.11
N ASN A 135 1.42 -17.07 0.01
CA ASN A 135 2.04 -17.27 -1.31
C ASN A 135 3.55 -16.97 -1.31
N ASN A 136 3.96 -15.88 -0.68
CA ASN A 136 5.38 -15.51 -0.61
C ASN A 136 6.17 -16.51 0.24
N VAL A 137 5.64 -16.90 1.39
CA VAL A 137 6.32 -17.87 2.27
C VAL A 137 6.41 -19.26 1.64
N LEU A 138 5.35 -19.69 0.97
CA LEU A 138 5.36 -20.95 0.23
C LEU A 138 6.41 -20.95 -0.89
N ALA A 139 6.52 -19.85 -1.65
CA ALA A 139 7.49 -19.75 -2.73
C ALA A 139 8.94 -19.89 -2.25
N ILE A 140 9.32 -19.17 -1.19
CA ILE A 140 10.69 -19.28 -0.66
C ILE A 140 10.93 -20.62 0.06
N GLY A 141 9.91 -21.14 0.73
CA GLY A 141 9.97 -22.46 1.36
C GLY A 141 10.25 -23.56 0.32
N ASN A 142 9.64 -23.49 -0.84
CA ASN A 142 9.90 -24.40 -1.95
C ASN A 142 11.33 -24.27 -2.48
N ILE A 143 11.81 -23.05 -2.72
CA ILE A 143 13.18 -22.81 -3.18
C ILE A 143 14.20 -23.36 -2.18
N PHE A 144 13.98 -23.15 -0.87
CA PHE A 144 14.85 -23.68 0.16
C PHE A 144 14.79 -25.21 0.27
N SER A 145 13.58 -25.78 0.12
CA SER A 145 13.40 -27.23 0.10
C SER A 145 14.20 -27.86 -1.05
N GLU A 146 14.10 -27.31 -2.25
CA GLU A 146 14.81 -27.82 -3.44
C GLU A 146 16.33 -27.65 -3.37
N LEU A 147 16.81 -26.51 -2.85
CA LEU A 147 18.25 -26.20 -2.83
C LEU A 147 18.97 -26.80 -1.63
N LEU A 148 18.32 -26.87 -0.48
CA LEU A 148 18.92 -27.31 0.77
C LEU A 148 18.55 -28.76 1.14
N GLY A 149 17.58 -29.36 0.46
CA GLY A 149 17.14 -30.73 0.67
C GLY A 149 16.30 -30.95 1.94
N PHE A 150 15.78 -29.87 2.55
CA PHE A 150 14.91 -29.99 3.72
C PHE A 150 13.45 -30.23 3.34
N PRO A 151 12.65 -30.91 4.19
CA PRO A 151 11.22 -31.04 3.95
C PRO A 151 10.51 -29.67 3.83
N GLN A 152 9.62 -29.52 2.88
CA GLN A 152 8.85 -28.29 2.64
C GLN A 152 8.15 -27.77 3.90
N LEU A 153 7.53 -28.67 4.68
CA LEU A 153 6.88 -28.32 5.95
C LEU A 153 7.83 -27.58 6.90
N LEU A 154 9.08 -28.05 7.01
CA LEU A 154 10.08 -27.45 7.89
C LEU A 154 10.50 -26.07 7.39
N THR A 155 10.82 -25.93 6.09
CA THR A 155 11.30 -24.68 5.50
C THR A 155 10.22 -23.60 5.54
N VAL A 156 8.98 -23.93 5.18
CA VAL A 156 7.82 -23.02 5.27
C VAL A 156 7.57 -22.59 6.71
N SER A 157 7.61 -23.52 7.68
CA SER A 157 7.36 -23.22 9.10
C SER A 157 8.42 -22.29 9.69
N ILE A 158 9.70 -22.55 9.41
CA ILE A 158 10.80 -21.68 9.88
C ILE A 158 10.65 -20.27 9.29
N CYS A 159 10.37 -20.15 7.99
CA CYS A 159 10.17 -18.86 7.34
C CYS A 159 8.98 -18.09 7.95
N PHE A 160 7.85 -18.77 8.22
CA PHE A 160 6.69 -18.14 8.84
C PHE A 160 6.97 -17.63 10.24
N ILE A 161 7.61 -18.45 11.09
CA ILE A 161 7.98 -18.05 12.46
C ILE A 161 8.90 -16.84 12.43
N ALA A 162 9.92 -16.84 11.56
CA ALA A 162 10.85 -15.73 11.42
C ALA A 162 10.13 -14.43 11.02
N ILE A 163 9.20 -14.49 10.07
CA ILE A 163 8.41 -13.33 9.60
C ILE A 163 7.49 -12.79 10.71
N ILE A 164 6.82 -13.67 11.48
CA ILE A 164 5.97 -13.24 12.59
C ILE A 164 6.82 -12.51 13.66
N ILE A 165 7.92 -13.11 14.10
CA ILE A 165 8.81 -12.51 15.10
C ILE A 165 9.32 -11.15 14.62
N PHE A 166 9.80 -11.08 13.39
CA PHE A 166 10.29 -9.86 12.79
C PHE A 166 9.23 -8.75 12.74
N SER A 167 8.02 -9.09 12.28
CA SER A 167 6.91 -8.14 12.14
C SER A 167 6.41 -7.60 13.49
N MET A 168 6.54 -8.40 14.58
CA MET A 168 6.14 -7.99 15.93
C MET A 168 7.10 -7.00 16.59
N MET A 169 8.35 -6.93 16.16
CA MET A 169 9.41 -6.22 16.91
C MET A 169 9.39 -4.70 16.77
N SER A 170 9.13 -4.15 15.60
CA SER A 170 9.49 -2.76 15.27
C SER A 170 8.45 -1.93 14.51
N GLY A 171 7.27 -2.50 14.22
CA GLY A 171 6.22 -1.79 13.48
C GLY A 171 6.70 -1.32 12.10
N PHE A 172 6.05 -0.27 11.58
CA PHE A 172 6.28 0.20 10.22
C PHE A 172 7.69 0.79 10.01
N TRP A 173 8.26 1.48 11.00
CA TRP A 173 9.64 1.99 10.93
C TRP A 173 10.70 0.91 10.78
N GLY A 174 10.52 -0.21 11.49
CA GLY A 174 11.45 -1.32 11.38
C GLY A 174 11.38 -2.01 10.04
N ILE A 175 10.18 -2.22 9.54
CA ILE A 175 9.97 -2.79 8.21
C ILE A 175 10.62 -1.90 7.16
N THR A 176 10.38 -0.60 7.18
CA THR A 176 10.97 0.34 6.23
C THR A 176 12.49 0.31 6.20
N LEU A 177 13.12 0.31 7.37
CA LEU A 177 14.58 0.26 7.45
C LEU A 177 15.13 -1.05 6.86
N THR A 178 14.48 -2.17 7.17
CA THR A 178 14.88 -3.47 6.64
C THR A 178 14.54 -3.60 5.16
N ASP A 179 13.39 -3.11 4.70
CA ASP A 179 12.99 -3.10 3.29
C ASP A 179 14.03 -2.38 2.42
N MET A 180 14.58 -1.25 2.88
CA MET A 180 15.65 -0.56 2.16
C MET A 180 16.88 -1.42 1.96
N ILE A 181 17.30 -2.17 3.00
CA ILE A 181 18.44 -3.10 2.92
C ILE A 181 18.08 -4.26 1.98
N GLN A 182 16.89 -4.79 2.11
CA GLN A 182 16.40 -5.96 1.37
C GLN A 182 16.26 -5.69 -0.13
N VAL A 183 15.79 -4.50 -0.51
CA VAL A 183 15.71 -4.06 -1.92
C VAL A 183 17.09 -3.98 -2.55
N VAL A 184 18.08 -3.47 -1.82
CA VAL A 184 19.46 -3.40 -2.33
C VAL A 184 20.04 -4.81 -2.52
N ILE A 185 19.92 -5.68 -1.52
CA ILE A 185 20.42 -7.06 -1.59
C ILE A 185 19.72 -7.84 -2.70
N GLY A 186 18.37 -7.84 -2.70
CA GLY A 186 17.55 -8.55 -3.68
C GLY A 186 17.72 -8.01 -5.09
N GLY A 187 17.78 -6.68 -5.24
CA GLY A 187 17.99 -6.03 -6.53
C GLY A 187 19.34 -6.41 -7.13
N ILE A 188 20.43 -6.33 -6.37
CA ILE A 188 21.77 -6.75 -6.83
C ILE A 188 21.78 -8.25 -7.17
N ALA A 189 21.15 -9.08 -6.34
CA ALA A 189 21.08 -10.52 -6.56
C ALA A 189 20.38 -10.87 -7.89
N PHE A 190 19.23 -10.24 -8.18
CA PHE A 190 18.45 -10.58 -9.36
C PHE A 190 18.99 -9.95 -10.65
N ILE A 191 19.47 -8.71 -10.58
CA ILE A 191 20.20 -8.09 -11.71
C ILE A 191 21.46 -8.91 -11.98
N GLY A 192 22.19 -9.31 -10.94
CA GLY A 192 23.39 -10.16 -11.06
C GLY A 192 23.10 -11.53 -11.66
N LEU A 193 21.97 -12.16 -11.31
CA LEU A 193 21.54 -13.43 -11.90
C LEU A 193 21.28 -13.29 -13.40
N GLY A 194 20.50 -12.28 -13.81
CA GLY A 194 20.23 -12.02 -15.23
C GLY A 194 21.49 -11.70 -16.01
N ALA A 195 22.38 -10.84 -15.46
CA ALA A 195 23.66 -10.52 -16.08
C ALA A 195 24.58 -11.73 -16.19
N PHE A 196 24.62 -12.58 -15.17
CA PHE A 196 25.43 -13.81 -15.16
C PHE A 196 25.03 -14.77 -16.28
N VAL A 197 23.73 -15.06 -16.45
CA VAL A 197 23.28 -15.99 -17.48
C VAL A 197 23.57 -15.44 -18.88
N MET A 198 23.36 -14.15 -19.11
CA MET A 198 23.70 -13.51 -20.39
C MET A 198 25.19 -13.54 -20.68
N ALA A 199 26.04 -13.30 -19.68
CA ALA A 199 27.49 -13.31 -19.86
C ALA A 199 28.04 -14.73 -20.08
N LYS A 200 27.47 -15.74 -19.43
CA LYS A 200 27.96 -17.12 -19.48
C LYS A 200 27.54 -17.85 -20.76
N PHE A 201 26.29 -17.68 -21.19
CA PHE A 201 25.72 -18.46 -22.27
C PHE A 201 25.62 -17.68 -23.59
N GLY A 202 25.60 -16.37 -23.53
CA GLY A 202 25.49 -15.47 -24.69
C GLY A 202 24.33 -14.50 -24.56
N GLY A 203 24.24 -13.55 -25.48
CA GLY A 203 23.21 -12.52 -25.51
C GLY A 203 21.81 -13.04 -25.92
N LEU A 204 20.90 -12.10 -26.19
CA LEU A 204 19.52 -12.42 -26.58
C LEU A 204 19.43 -13.24 -27.88
N ASP A 205 20.40 -13.09 -28.79
CA ASP A 205 20.46 -13.90 -30.03
C ASP A 205 20.69 -15.39 -29.72
N TRP A 206 21.57 -15.69 -28.76
CA TRP A 206 21.77 -17.05 -28.29
C TRP A 206 20.49 -17.61 -27.65
N LEU A 207 19.84 -16.81 -26.81
CA LEU A 207 18.59 -17.21 -26.19
C LEU A 207 17.51 -17.52 -27.24
N ALA A 208 17.35 -16.66 -28.24
CA ALA A 208 16.37 -16.86 -29.31
C ALA A 208 16.64 -18.12 -30.13
N ALA A 209 17.93 -18.45 -30.35
CA ALA A 209 18.34 -19.63 -31.10
C ALA A 209 18.17 -20.96 -30.35
N ASN A 210 18.23 -20.94 -29.01
CA ASN A 210 18.24 -22.16 -28.18
C ASN A 210 16.96 -22.37 -27.34
N PHE A 211 16.03 -21.41 -27.33
CA PHE A 211 14.78 -21.56 -26.60
C PHE A 211 13.92 -22.64 -27.24
N PRO A 212 13.21 -23.51 -26.47
CA PRO A 212 12.46 -24.66 -26.99
C PRO A 212 11.24 -24.34 -27.87
N SER A 213 11.02 -23.09 -28.23
CA SER A 213 9.99 -22.67 -29.17
C SER A 213 10.59 -21.75 -30.26
N PRO A 214 9.93 -21.62 -31.42
CA PRO A 214 10.47 -20.84 -32.54
C PRO A 214 10.52 -19.35 -32.30
N ASP A 215 9.85 -18.85 -31.27
CA ASP A 215 9.76 -17.42 -30.94
C ASP A 215 9.64 -17.24 -29.43
N VAL A 216 10.77 -17.11 -28.76
CA VAL A 216 10.86 -16.90 -27.32
C VAL A 216 10.08 -15.66 -26.85
N TRP A 217 9.88 -14.68 -27.73
CA TRP A 217 9.17 -13.46 -27.40
C TRP A 217 7.67 -13.68 -27.31
N ASN A 218 7.06 -14.31 -28.30
CA ASN A 218 5.60 -14.40 -28.40
C ASN A 218 5.03 -15.73 -27.91
N VAL A 219 5.84 -16.80 -27.83
CA VAL A 219 5.36 -18.18 -27.70
C VAL A 219 6.07 -18.89 -26.55
N GLY A 220 5.33 -19.57 -25.69
CA GLY A 220 5.88 -20.40 -24.62
C GLY A 220 6.45 -21.73 -25.15
N VAL A 221 7.06 -22.52 -24.26
CA VAL A 221 7.70 -23.80 -24.63
C VAL A 221 6.73 -24.81 -25.21
N THR A 222 5.46 -24.77 -24.83
CA THR A 222 4.39 -25.63 -25.36
C THR A 222 3.71 -25.13 -26.65
N GLY A 223 4.24 -24.03 -27.22
CA GLY A 223 3.62 -23.38 -28.38
C GLY A 223 2.42 -22.49 -28.06
N THR A 224 2.17 -22.23 -26.77
CA THR A 224 1.02 -21.43 -26.34
C THR A 224 1.33 -19.92 -26.48
N VAL A 225 0.33 -19.17 -26.98
CA VAL A 225 0.36 -17.71 -27.14
C VAL A 225 -0.68 -17.07 -26.24
N THR A 226 -0.32 -15.99 -25.58
CA THR A 226 -1.27 -15.22 -24.74
C THR A 226 -2.27 -14.45 -25.60
N PRO A 227 -3.57 -14.67 -25.41
CA PRO A 227 -4.60 -13.91 -26.12
C PRO A 227 -4.58 -12.43 -25.72
N VAL A 228 -4.90 -11.52 -26.64
CA VAL A 228 -5.00 -10.09 -26.36
C VAL A 228 -6.27 -9.79 -25.55
N LEU A 229 -7.42 -10.19 -26.08
CA LEU A 229 -8.74 -10.00 -25.47
C LEU A 229 -9.37 -11.36 -25.17
N SER A 230 -9.31 -11.76 -23.94
CA SER A 230 -9.99 -12.95 -23.41
C SER A 230 -10.38 -12.69 -21.96
N LEU A 231 -11.50 -13.25 -21.54
CA LEU A 231 -11.91 -13.22 -20.13
C LEU A 231 -11.24 -14.35 -19.32
N ARG A 232 -10.54 -15.27 -19.99
CA ARG A 232 -9.71 -16.30 -19.35
C ARG A 232 -8.37 -15.71 -18.89
N TYR A 233 -7.81 -16.30 -17.88
CA TYR A 233 -6.47 -15.95 -17.40
C TYR A 233 -5.47 -17.03 -17.88
N PRO A 234 -4.27 -16.63 -18.33
CA PRO A 234 -3.87 -15.25 -18.60
C PRO A 234 -4.28 -14.78 -20.01
N SER A 235 -4.65 -13.51 -20.09
CA SER A 235 -4.71 -12.74 -21.33
C SER A 235 -4.14 -11.35 -21.06
N PHE A 236 -3.76 -10.56 -22.06
CA PHE A 236 -3.30 -9.20 -21.80
C PHE A 236 -4.36 -8.35 -21.11
N PHE A 237 -5.64 -8.59 -21.41
CA PHE A 237 -6.75 -7.93 -20.73
C PHE A 237 -6.83 -8.31 -19.25
N THR A 238 -6.80 -9.61 -18.90
CA THR A 238 -6.89 -10.05 -17.50
C THR A 238 -5.63 -9.75 -16.71
N LEU A 239 -4.45 -9.80 -17.31
CA LEU A 239 -3.19 -9.35 -16.72
C LEU A 239 -3.23 -7.85 -16.42
N GLY A 240 -3.72 -7.04 -17.38
CA GLY A 240 -3.92 -5.60 -17.16
C GLY A 240 -4.89 -5.30 -16.02
N LEU A 241 -6.04 -5.98 -15.96
CA LEU A 241 -6.98 -5.82 -14.84
C LEU A 241 -6.35 -6.18 -13.49
N ASN A 242 -5.66 -7.32 -13.40
CA ASN A 242 -5.07 -7.76 -12.14
C ASN A 242 -3.92 -6.86 -11.67
N TYR A 243 -2.97 -6.54 -12.55
CA TYR A 243 -1.72 -5.88 -12.16
C TYR A 243 -1.76 -4.36 -12.26
N MET A 244 -2.55 -3.80 -13.18
CA MET A 244 -2.71 -2.37 -13.29
C MET A 244 -3.83 -1.82 -12.40
N VAL A 245 -4.88 -2.62 -12.11
CA VAL A 245 -6.06 -2.15 -11.39
C VAL A 245 -6.18 -2.82 -10.02
N PHE A 246 -6.41 -4.12 -9.92
CA PHE A 246 -6.82 -4.75 -8.66
C PHE A 246 -5.79 -4.63 -7.56
N ILE A 247 -4.54 -5.01 -7.84
CA ILE A 247 -3.47 -5.00 -6.84
C ILE A 247 -3.28 -3.62 -6.24
N LEU A 248 -3.30 -2.57 -7.05
CA LEU A 248 -3.02 -1.22 -6.60
C LEU A 248 -4.24 -0.56 -5.95
N TRP A 249 -5.38 -0.62 -6.60
CA TRP A 249 -6.57 0.12 -6.18
C TRP A 249 -7.35 -0.57 -5.06
N GLY A 250 -7.32 -1.89 -4.99
CA GLY A 250 -7.99 -2.67 -3.95
C GLY A 250 -7.15 -2.93 -2.70
N SER A 251 -5.84 -2.78 -2.79
CA SER A 251 -4.92 -3.24 -1.77
C SER A 251 -4.61 -2.20 -0.70
N ASN A 252 -4.83 -2.57 0.56
CA ASN A 252 -4.58 -1.67 1.69
C ASN A 252 -3.11 -1.29 1.85
N TYR A 253 -2.16 -2.19 1.54
CA TYR A 253 -0.75 -1.89 1.78
C TYR A 253 -0.16 -0.87 0.79
N TYR A 254 -0.67 -0.75 -0.43
CA TYR A 254 -0.32 0.36 -1.33
C TYR A 254 -0.93 1.68 -0.85
N PHE A 255 -2.16 1.64 -0.38
CA PHE A 255 -2.81 2.80 0.20
C PHE A 255 -2.06 3.32 1.44
N LEU A 256 -1.63 2.42 2.32
CA LEU A 256 -0.80 2.77 3.49
C LEU A 256 0.49 3.51 3.07
N ARG A 257 1.17 3.08 2.00
CA ARG A 257 2.40 3.73 1.53
C ARG A 257 2.20 5.14 0.98
N LEU A 258 1.03 5.46 0.48
CA LEU A 258 0.69 6.86 0.19
C LEU A 258 0.48 7.67 1.48
N ASN A 259 -0.11 7.04 2.49
CA ASN A 259 -0.43 7.70 3.76
C ASN A 259 0.78 7.89 4.67
N THR A 260 1.84 7.12 4.52
CA THR A 260 3.11 7.31 5.25
C THR A 260 3.96 8.44 4.69
N CYS A 261 3.68 8.92 3.47
CA CYS A 261 4.41 10.00 2.83
C CYS A 261 4.22 11.35 3.55
N ARG A 262 5.28 12.16 3.55
CA ARG A 262 5.25 13.55 4.08
C ARG A 262 4.16 14.39 3.43
N ASN A 263 3.98 14.23 2.12
CA ASN A 263 2.95 14.92 1.36
C ASN A 263 2.58 14.14 0.10
N GLY A 264 1.45 14.50 -0.52
CA GLY A 264 0.95 13.81 -1.71
C GLY A 264 1.86 13.94 -2.95
N LYS A 265 2.74 14.96 -3.01
CA LYS A 265 3.72 15.11 -4.10
C LYS A 265 4.81 14.04 -4.00
N VAL A 266 5.28 13.75 -2.79
CA VAL A 266 6.23 12.66 -2.53
C VAL A 266 5.60 11.34 -2.93
N GLY A 267 4.37 11.05 -2.49
CA GLY A 267 3.64 9.83 -2.87
C GLY A 267 3.55 9.67 -4.38
N ARG A 268 3.03 10.66 -5.09
CA ARG A 268 2.91 10.63 -6.55
C ARG A 268 4.23 10.34 -7.25
N ASN A 269 5.28 11.11 -6.92
CA ASN A 269 6.55 11.02 -7.64
C ASN A 269 7.29 9.70 -7.36
N SER A 270 7.20 9.17 -6.14
CA SER A 270 7.81 7.87 -5.81
C SER A 270 7.14 6.73 -6.55
N TYR A 271 5.81 6.74 -6.67
CA TYR A 271 5.08 5.75 -7.47
C TYR A 271 5.46 5.83 -8.96
N MET A 272 5.61 7.03 -9.51
CA MET A 272 6.03 7.20 -10.91
C MET A 272 7.43 6.66 -11.16
N LEU A 273 8.41 6.99 -10.30
CA LEU A 273 9.78 6.48 -10.45
C LEU A 273 9.83 4.96 -10.33
N THR A 274 9.15 4.42 -9.33
CA THR A 274 9.10 2.96 -9.11
C THR A 274 8.47 2.26 -10.31
N GLY A 275 7.33 2.75 -10.80
CA GLY A 275 6.61 2.12 -11.91
C GLY A 275 7.38 2.16 -13.23
N LEU A 276 7.92 3.31 -13.61
CA LEU A 276 8.54 3.49 -14.94
C LEU A 276 9.96 2.91 -15.03
N ILE A 277 10.71 2.93 -13.94
CA ILE A 277 12.15 2.64 -13.97
C ILE A 277 12.50 1.44 -13.10
N MET A 278 12.12 1.48 -11.81
CA MET A 278 12.61 0.49 -10.86
C MET A 278 12.02 -0.90 -11.12
N ILE A 279 10.71 -1.00 -11.37
CA ILE A 279 10.05 -2.29 -11.63
C ILE A 279 10.66 -3.00 -12.85
N PRO A 280 10.81 -2.38 -14.04
CA PRO A 280 11.49 -3.01 -15.17
C PRO A 280 12.92 -3.45 -14.86
N ILE A 281 13.74 -2.58 -14.25
CA ILE A 281 15.14 -2.90 -13.93
C ILE A 281 15.25 -4.11 -13.00
N LEU A 282 14.33 -4.22 -12.02
CA LEU A 282 14.41 -5.26 -11.00
C LEU A 282 13.80 -6.60 -11.47
N LEU A 283 12.77 -6.58 -12.32
CA LEU A 283 12.00 -7.79 -12.66
C LEU A 283 12.36 -8.41 -14.02
N ILE A 284 12.80 -7.63 -15.01
CA ILE A 284 13.20 -8.19 -16.31
C ILE A 284 14.32 -9.23 -16.18
N PRO A 285 15.34 -9.06 -15.31
CA PRO A 285 16.37 -10.08 -15.11
C PRO A 285 15.84 -11.44 -14.66
N ILE A 286 14.75 -11.47 -13.89
CA ILE A 286 14.10 -12.72 -13.45
C ILE A 286 13.42 -13.42 -14.64
N ALA A 287 12.74 -12.66 -15.50
CA ALA A 287 12.14 -13.19 -16.71
C ALA A 287 13.18 -13.79 -17.65
N LEU A 288 14.31 -13.07 -17.84
CA LEU A 288 15.44 -13.59 -18.63
C LEU A 288 16.02 -14.86 -18.02
N ALA A 289 16.28 -14.89 -16.71
CA ALA A 289 16.81 -16.08 -16.06
C ALA A 289 15.88 -17.31 -16.25
N GLY A 290 14.56 -17.12 -16.19
CA GLY A 290 13.60 -18.16 -16.53
C GLY A 290 13.71 -18.67 -17.97
N ALA A 291 13.78 -17.74 -18.94
CA ALA A 291 13.93 -18.09 -20.35
C ALA A 291 15.26 -18.83 -20.63
N TYR A 292 16.37 -18.34 -20.05
CA TYR A 292 17.67 -19.02 -20.17
C TYR A 292 17.64 -20.42 -19.56
N THR A 293 16.92 -20.64 -18.47
CA THR A 293 16.78 -21.99 -17.89
C THR A 293 16.17 -22.96 -18.87
N ALA A 294 15.09 -22.59 -19.55
CA ALA A 294 14.46 -23.44 -20.57
C ALA A 294 15.36 -23.66 -21.79
N ALA A 295 16.12 -22.64 -22.20
CA ALA A 295 17.04 -22.74 -23.32
C ALA A 295 18.25 -23.65 -23.00
N ILE A 296 18.72 -23.67 -21.76
CA ILE A 296 19.86 -24.49 -21.31
C ILE A 296 19.43 -25.94 -21.08
N TYR A 297 18.19 -26.15 -20.61
CA TYR A 297 17.67 -27.45 -20.21
C TYR A 297 16.35 -27.78 -20.91
N PRO A 298 16.35 -27.89 -22.27
CA PRO A 298 15.13 -28.15 -23.05
C PRO A 298 14.49 -29.49 -22.74
N GLU A 299 15.26 -30.48 -22.29
CA GLU A 299 14.73 -31.80 -21.89
C GLU A 299 13.88 -31.76 -20.62
N GLN A 300 14.22 -30.85 -19.69
CA GLN A 300 13.51 -30.70 -18.41
C GLN A 300 12.37 -29.70 -18.48
N PHE A 301 12.56 -28.58 -19.21
CA PHE A 301 11.66 -27.44 -19.26
C PHE A 301 11.01 -27.18 -20.62
N GLY A 302 11.28 -28.01 -21.64
CA GLY A 302 10.63 -27.95 -22.95
C GLY A 302 9.19 -28.47 -22.90
N ALA A 303 8.59 -28.63 -24.08
CA ALA A 303 7.19 -29.07 -24.23
C ALA A 303 6.89 -30.42 -23.57
N ASP A 304 7.83 -31.37 -23.65
CA ASP A 304 7.75 -32.72 -23.07
C ASP A 304 8.47 -32.79 -21.71
N GLY A 305 8.91 -31.67 -21.19
CA GLY A 305 9.66 -31.60 -19.94
C GLY A 305 8.81 -31.92 -18.70
N THR A 306 9.45 -32.45 -17.66
CA THR A 306 8.79 -32.86 -16.42
C THR A 306 8.72 -31.74 -15.38
N LEU A 307 9.47 -30.64 -15.59
CA LEU A 307 9.57 -29.51 -14.67
C LEU A 307 8.85 -28.27 -15.23
N GLY A 308 8.14 -27.56 -14.36
CA GLY A 308 7.47 -26.32 -14.71
C GLY A 308 8.29 -25.06 -14.39
N GLY A 309 7.85 -23.91 -14.88
CA GLY A 309 8.54 -22.62 -14.68
C GLY A 309 8.74 -22.25 -13.22
N ALA A 310 7.91 -22.74 -12.30
CA ALA A 310 8.08 -22.50 -10.87
C ALA A 310 9.39 -23.04 -10.29
N GLN A 311 9.96 -24.09 -10.88
CA GLN A 311 11.23 -24.72 -10.47
C GLN A 311 12.43 -24.16 -11.23
N ALA A 312 12.22 -23.37 -12.28
CA ALA A 312 13.28 -22.94 -13.19
C ALA A 312 14.44 -22.23 -12.49
N ILE A 313 14.17 -21.26 -11.63
CA ILE A 313 15.22 -20.53 -10.93
C ILE A 313 15.98 -21.41 -9.95
N ALA A 314 15.31 -22.26 -9.17
CA ALA A 314 15.95 -23.16 -8.23
C ALA A 314 16.86 -24.17 -8.96
N TYR A 315 16.38 -24.71 -10.08
CA TYR A 315 17.16 -25.63 -10.93
C TYR A 315 18.39 -24.95 -11.53
N LEU A 316 18.24 -23.75 -12.09
CA LEU A 316 19.34 -22.95 -12.62
C LEU A 316 20.41 -22.67 -11.55
N LEU A 317 19.99 -22.28 -10.35
CA LEU A 317 20.88 -22.04 -9.22
C LEU A 317 21.69 -23.27 -8.82
N ARG A 318 21.04 -24.44 -8.84
CA ARG A 318 21.69 -25.69 -8.46
C ARG A 318 22.74 -26.15 -9.47
N GLU A 319 22.39 -26.05 -10.78
CA GLU A 319 23.19 -26.70 -11.84
C GLU A 319 24.26 -25.75 -12.44
N GLN A 320 24.02 -24.44 -12.51
CA GLN A 320 24.86 -23.54 -13.32
C GLN A 320 25.61 -22.48 -12.52
N ILE A 321 25.15 -22.18 -11.30
CA ILE A 321 25.63 -21.03 -10.56
C ILE A 321 26.71 -21.45 -9.55
N PRO A 322 27.85 -20.77 -9.47
CA PRO A 322 28.86 -21.04 -8.44
C PRO A 322 28.32 -20.83 -7.03
N THR A 323 28.73 -21.71 -6.09
CA THR A 323 28.22 -21.71 -4.70
C THR A 323 28.18 -20.33 -4.01
N PRO A 324 29.20 -19.47 -4.09
CA PRO A 324 29.13 -18.15 -3.44
C PRO A 324 27.98 -17.29 -3.97
N LEU A 325 27.75 -17.33 -5.29
CA LEU A 325 26.68 -16.58 -5.94
C LEU A 325 25.31 -17.18 -5.65
N VAL A 326 25.20 -18.52 -5.58
CA VAL A 326 23.95 -19.20 -5.10
C VAL A 326 23.58 -18.71 -3.71
N VAL A 327 24.52 -18.69 -2.77
CA VAL A 327 24.30 -18.23 -1.40
C VAL A 327 23.83 -16.77 -1.39
N PHE A 328 24.45 -15.90 -2.18
CA PHE A 328 24.05 -14.49 -2.28
C PHE A 328 22.64 -14.32 -2.86
N ILE A 329 22.30 -15.05 -3.93
CA ILE A 329 20.97 -15.00 -4.56
C ILE A 329 19.91 -15.58 -3.61
N LEU A 330 20.22 -16.64 -2.85
CA LEU A 330 19.35 -17.19 -1.82
C LEU A 330 19.01 -16.16 -0.73
N ILE A 331 20.02 -15.40 -0.28
CA ILE A 331 19.79 -14.30 0.68
C ILE A 331 18.93 -13.21 0.04
N GLY A 332 19.19 -12.88 -1.24
CA GLY A 332 18.36 -11.94 -1.98
C GLY A 332 16.89 -12.40 -2.08
N ALA A 333 16.68 -13.67 -2.39
CA ALA A 333 15.35 -14.28 -2.45
C ALA A 333 14.64 -14.26 -1.07
N LEU A 334 15.35 -14.61 0.00
CA LEU A 334 14.85 -14.53 1.37
C LEU A 334 14.51 -13.07 1.74
N ALA A 335 15.39 -12.15 1.41
CA ALA A 335 15.24 -10.73 1.70
C ALA A 335 13.93 -10.16 1.13
N VAL A 336 13.70 -10.34 -0.17
CA VAL A 336 12.48 -9.84 -0.82
C VAL A 336 11.22 -10.55 -0.36
N THR A 337 11.33 -11.83 0.01
CA THR A 337 10.22 -12.59 0.58
C THR A 337 9.82 -12.07 1.96
N VAL A 338 10.80 -11.89 2.84
CA VAL A 338 10.57 -11.37 4.21
C VAL A 338 9.97 -9.98 4.14
N SER A 339 10.46 -9.11 3.25
CA SER A 339 9.92 -7.77 3.02
C SER A 339 8.44 -7.81 2.67
N THR A 340 8.07 -8.51 1.60
CA THR A 340 6.68 -8.54 1.12
C THR A 340 5.76 -9.26 2.10
N ALA A 341 6.19 -10.37 2.69
CA ALA A 341 5.37 -11.14 3.63
C ALA A 341 5.14 -10.38 4.95
N SER A 342 6.17 -9.72 5.51
CA SER A 342 6.03 -8.92 6.73
C SER A 342 5.12 -7.71 6.53
N THR A 343 5.25 -7.03 5.40
CA THR A 343 4.38 -5.91 5.04
C THR A 343 2.92 -6.36 4.85
N SER A 344 2.68 -7.48 4.17
CA SER A 344 1.34 -8.04 3.99
C SER A 344 0.74 -8.47 5.34
N LEU A 345 1.54 -9.07 6.21
CA LEU A 345 1.12 -9.49 7.55
C LEU A 345 0.74 -8.28 8.43
N ILE A 346 1.48 -7.18 8.37
CA ILE A 346 1.10 -5.94 9.05
C ILE A 346 -0.14 -5.33 8.41
N GLY A 347 -0.25 -5.36 7.09
CA GLY A 347 -1.43 -4.87 6.36
C GLY A 347 -2.72 -5.57 6.79
N VAL A 348 -2.73 -6.90 6.85
CA VAL A 348 -3.90 -7.66 7.33
C VAL A 348 -4.15 -7.41 8.82
N THR A 349 -3.09 -7.37 9.63
CA THR A 349 -3.21 -7.17 11.07
C THR A 349 -3.78 -5.78 11.40
N SER A 350 -3.32 -4.74 10.71
CA SER A 350 -3.86 -3.38 10.88
C SER A 350 -5.32 -3.28 10.44
N THR A 351 -5.69 -3.91 9.33
CA THR A 351 -7.07 -3.95 8.86
C THR A 351 -7.98 -4.67 9.88
N ILE A 352 -7.59 -5.86 10.35
CA ILE A 352 -8.42 -6.60 11.33
C ILE A 352 -8.49 -5.86 12.68
N SER A 353 -7.36 -5.33 13.17
CA SER A 353 -7.34 -4.64 14.46
C SER A 353 -8.12 -3.32 14.45
N ARG A 354 -8.01 -2.55 13.38
CA ARG A 354 -8.65 -1.25 13.27
C ARG A 354 -10.08 -1.34 12.74
N ASP A 355 -10.26 -2.06 11.61
CA ASP A 355 -11.54 -2.04 10.90
C ASP A 355 -12.54 -3.06 11.44
N ILE A 356 -12.08 -4.17 12.03
CA ILE A 356 -12.94 -5.20 12.62
C ILE A 356 -12.94 -5.10 14.15
N TYR A 357 -11.80 -5.24 14.82
CA TYR A 357 -11.76 -5.28 16.28
C TYR A 357 -12.19 -3.94 16.90
N GLN A 358 -11.51 -2.84 16.59
CA GLN A 358 -11.81 -1.54 17.17
C GLN A 358 -13.17 -0.99 16.73
N ARG A 359 -13.56 -1.19 15.46
CA ARG A 359 -14.76 -0.56 14.92
C ARG A 359 -16.03 -1.38 15.11
N LEU A 360 -15.92 -2.72 15.04
CA LEU A 360 -17.07 -3.60 15.06
C LEU A 360 -17.24 -4.28 16.42
N LEU A 361 -16.14 -4.83 17.00
CA LEU A 361 -16.22 -5.65 18.21
C LEU A 361 -16.08 -4.84 19.50
N ARG A 362 -15.17 -3.85 19.53
CA ARG A 362 -14.90 -3.01 20.73
C ARG A 362 -14.72 -1.53 20.36
N PRO A 363 -15.80 -0.80 20.04
CA PRO A 363 -15.74 0.61 19.66
C PRO A 363 -15.15 1.55 20.72
N SER A 364 -15.21 1.17 22.00
CA SER A 364 -14.68 1.95 23.14
C SER A 364 -13.20 1.69 23.46
N SER A 365 -12.51 0.83 22.68
CA SER A 365 -11.12 0.52 22.95
C SER A 365 -10.21 1.72 22.67
N ASN A 366 -9.30 1.97 23.61
CA ASN A 366 -8.25 2.98 23.45
C ASN A 366 -7.09 2.43 22.56
N THR A 367 -6.19 3.32 22.18
CA THR A 367 -5.05 3.00 21.29
C THR A 367 -4.14 1.90 21.86
N GLU A 368 -3.90 1.90 23.16
CA GLU A 368 -3.07 0.89 23.82
C GLU A 368 -3.70 -0.50 23.76
N GLN A 369 -5.01 -0.60 23.97
CA GLN A 369 -5.77 -1.85 23.85
C GLN A 369 -5.76 -2.37 22.42
N VAL A 370 -5.86 -1.49 21.44
CA VAL A 370 -5.77 -1.85 20.01
C VAL A 370 -4.38 -2.39 19.68
N LEU A 371 -3.31 -1.74 20.14
CA LEU A 371 -1.93 -2.23 19.95
C LEU A 371 -1.69 -3.59 20.61
N LYS A 372 -2.25 -3.82 21.80
CA LYS A 372 -2.15 -5.11 22.47
C LYS A 372 -2.91 -6.20 21.69
N ALA A 373 -4.13 -5.90 21.26
CA ALA A 373 -4.93 -6.80 20.43
C ALA A 373 -4.23 -7.12 19.10
N GLN A 374 -3.58 -6.15 18.49
CA GLN A 374 -2.85 -6.28 17.23
C GLN A 374 -1.79 -7.38 17.27
N LYS A 375 -1.08 -7.54 18.38
CA LYS A 375 -0.07 -8.61 18.55
C LYS A 375 -0.71 -10.01 18.51
N TYR A 376 -1.85 -10.19 19.20
CA TYR A 376 -2.57 -11.47 19.19
C TYR A 376 -3.22 -11.74 17.82
N ILE A 377 -3.77 -10.71 17.19
CA ILE A 377 -4.33 -10.81 15.85
C ILE A 377 -3.25 -11.22 14.85
N MET A 378 -2.05 -10.62 14.93
CA MET A 378 -0.92 -10.97 14.06
C MET A 378 -0.52 -12.43 14.20
N PHE A 379 -0.48 -12.94 15.42
CA PHE A 379 -0.18 -14.35 15.66
C PHE A 379 -1.26 -15.28 15.07
N GLY A 380 -2.54 -14.96 15.31
CA GLY A 380 -3.66 -15.73 14.75
C GLY A 380 -3.69 -15.72 13.21
N VAL A 381 -3.47 -14.56 12.60
CA VAL A 381 -3.35 -14.40 11.14
C VAL A 381 -2.16 -15.19 10.61
N GLY A 382 -1.04 -15.19 11.34
CA GLY A 382 0.14 -15.98 11.01
C GLY A 382 -0.17 -17.48 10.95
N ILE A 383 -0.91 -18.02 11.93
CA ILE A 383 -1.31 -19.44 11.93
C ILE A 383 -2.20 -19.75 10.71
N VAL A 384 -3.20 -18.90 10.42
CA VAL A 384 -4.07 -19.11 9.25
C VAL A 384 -3.27 -19.04 7.95
N GLY A 385 -2.36 -18.08 7.81
CA GLY A 385 -1.49 -17.97 6.66
C GLY A 385 -0.57 -19.20 6.49
N TRP A 386 -0.04 -19.73 7.61
CA TRP A 386 0.75 -20.96 7.59
C TRP A 386 -0.06 -22.16 7.12
N LEU A 387 -1.30 -22.32 7.59
CA LEU A 387 -2.20 -23.39 7.11
C LEU A 387 -2.51 -23.26 5.62
N LEU A 388 -2.68 -22.05 5.11
CA LEU A 388 -2.93 -21.81 3.69
C LEU A 388 -1.77 -22.24 2.79
N CYS A 389 -0.52 -22.27 3.29
CA CYS A 389 0.63 -22.78 2.53
C CYS A 389 0.52 -24.25 2.13
N PHE A 390 -0.29 -25.02 2.86
CA PHE A 390 -0.48 -26.46 2.58
C PHE A 390 -1.77 -26.77 1.79
N TYR A 391 -2.47 -25.72 1.37
CA TYR A 391 -3.63 -25.88 0.50
C TYR A 391 -3.20 -26.37 -0.90
N PRO A 392 -3.85 -27.38 -1.48
CA PRO A 392 -3.57 -27.86 -2.85
C PRO A 392 -3.77 -26.74 -3.88
N GLY A 393 -2.84 -26.59 -4.82
CA GLY A 393 -2.89 -25.56 -5.87
C GLY A 393 -1.63 -24.66 -5.92
N GLY A 394 -0.81 -24.69 -4.87
CA GLY A 394 0.48 -24.02 -4.87
C GLY A 394 0.44 -22.50 -4.94
N THR A 395 1.58 -21.90 -5.28
CA THR A 395 1.78 -20.44 -5.29
C THR A 395 0.92 -19.71 -6.32
N VAL A 396 0.70 -20.29 -7.50
CA VAL A 396 -0.08 -19.65 -8.57
C VAL A 396 -1.55 -19.54 -8.19
N PHE A 397 -2.12 -20.61 -7.60
CA PHE A 397 -3.50 -20.60 -7.11
C PHE A 397 -3.69 -19.59 -5.97
N LEU A 398 -2.82 -19.63 -4.95
CA LEU A 398 -2.91 -18.72 -3.81
C LEU A 398 -2.84 -17.24 -4.23
N PHE A 399 -1.96 -16.93 -5.18
CA PHE A 399 -1.83 -15.57 -5.69
C PHE A 399 -3.07 -15.13 -6.49
N GLY A 400 -3.52 -15.97 -7.41
CA GLY A 400 -4.71 -15.70 -8.23
C GLY A 400 -5.97 -15.54 -7.38
N PHE A 401 -6.20 -16.45 -6.43
CA PHE A 401 -7.31 -16.36 -5.48
C PHE A 401 -7.24 -15.08 -4.64
N ALA A 402 -6.09 -14.83 -4.02
CA ALA A 402 -5.91 -13.66 -3.17
C ALA A 402 -6.17 -12.34 -3.93
N THR A 403 -5.59 -12.19 -5.12
CA THR A 403 -5.75 -10.95 -5.90
C THR A 403 -7.16 -10.77 -6.46
N SER A 404 -7.89 -11.85 -6.71
CA SER A 404 -9.26 -11.79 -7.22
C SER A 404 -10.22 -11.05 -6.28
N TRP A 405 -10.02 -11.15 -4.96
CA TRP A 405 -10.82 -10.43 -3.95
C TRP A 405 -10.67 -8.91 -4.02
N LEU A 406 -9.61 -8.42 -4.64
CA LEU A 406 -9.37 -6.98 -4.82
C LEU A 406 -10.21 -6.37 -5.94
N GLY A 407 -10.73 -7.14 -6.88
CA GLY A 407 -11.54 -6.65 -7.99
C GLY A 407 -12.76 -5.82 -7.55
N PRO A 408 -13.66 -6.37 -6.72
CA PRO A 408 -14.78 -5.61 -6.16
C PRO A 408 -14.35 -4.38 -5.35
N VAL A 409 -13.25 -4.46 -4.58
CA VAL A 409 -12.73 -3.32 -3.81
C VAL A 409 -12.20 -2.23 -4.73
N ALA A 410 -11.46 -2.59 -5.77
CA ALA A 410 -10.91 -1.66 -6.73
C ALA A 410 -12.00 -0.85 -7.44
N ILE A 411 -13.11 -1.50 -7.85
CA ILE A 411 -14.22 -0.80 -8.48
C ILE A 411 -14.89 0.18 -7.53
N LEU A 412 -15.05 -0.18 -6.24
CA LEU A 412 -15.56 0.74 -5.23
C LEU A 412 -14.67 1.97 -5.06
N MET A 413 -13.34 1.79 -5.06
CA MET A 413 -12.38 2.89 -4.98
C MET A 413 -12.49 3.83 -6.19
N ILE A 414 -12.58 3.26 -7.40
CA ILE A 414 -12.74 4.02 -8.64
C ILE A 414 -14.06 4.80 -8.61
N MET A 415 -15.17 4.14 -8.31
CA MET A 415 -16.49 4.78 -8.25
C MET A 415 -16.57 5.82 -7.13
N ALA A 416 -15.94 5.59 -5.99
CA ALA A 416 -15.86 6.56 -4.91
C ALA A 416 -15.24 7.88 -5.35
N SER A 417 -14.23 7.81 -6.21
CA SER A 417 -13.43 8.97 -6.62
C SER A 417 -13.98 9.69 -7.85
N PHE A 418 -14.56 8.95 -8.80
CA PHE A 418 -14.89 9.51 -10.11
C PHE A 418 -16.39 9.59 -10.42
N TRP A 419 -17.25 8.84 -9.70
CA TRP A 419 -18.69 8.88 -9.95
C TRP A 419 -19.51 9.25 -8.71
N PRO A 420 -19.83 10.55 -8.52
CA PRO A 420 -20.56 11.04 -7.34
C PRO A 420 -21.93 10.41 -7.14
N ARG A 421 -22.59 9.94 -8.21
CA ARG A 421 -23.92 9.31 -8.17
C ARG A 421 -23.92 7.91 -7.57
N PHE A 422 -22.75 7.27 -7.40
CA PHE A 422 -22.65 5.93 -6.82
C PHE A 422 -23.08 5.94 -5.35
N THR A 423 -24.16 5.20 -5.03
CA THR A 423 -24.83 5.26 -3.72
C THR A 423 -24.25 4.27 -2.70
N ASN A 424 -24.60 4.46 -1.41
CA ASN A 424 -24.25 3.49 -0.36
C ASN A 424 -24.81 2.10 -0.64
N GLN A 425 -26.07 2.04 -1.13
CA GLN A 425 -26.73 0.78 -1.49
C GLN A 425 -26.01 0.11 -2.67
N GLY A 426 -25.68 0.88 -3.70
CA GLY A 426 -24.94 0.40 -4.85
C GLY A 426 -23.56 -0.15 -4.47
N ALA A 427 -22.85 0.56 -3.61
CA ALA A 427 -21.55 0.13 -3.10
C ALA A 427 -21.64 -1.18 -2.30
N PHE A 428 -22.63 -1.27 -1.41
CA PHE A 428 -22.82 -2.46 -0.57
C PHE A 428 -23.21 -3.70 -1.39
N TRP A 429 -24.27 -3.59 -2.19
CA TRP A 429 -24.76 -4.73 -2.98
C TRP A 429 -23.81 -5.11 -4.10
N GLY A 430 -23.18 -4.13 -4.75
CA GLY A 430 -22.16 -4.38 -5.74
C GLY A 430 -20.98 -5.19 -5.17
N ALA A 431 -20.41 -4.74 -4.05
CA ALA A 431 -19.34 -5.46 -3.39
C ALA A 431 -19.76 -6.86 -2.94
N LEU A 432 -20.92 -6.97 -2.27
CA LEU A 432 -21.40 -8.24 -1.74
C LEU A 432 -21.62 -9.27 -2.86
N VAL A 433 -22.35 -8.88 -3.91
CA VAL A 433 -22.63 -9.80 -5.05
C VAL A 433 -21.32 -10.17 -5.76
N GLY A 434 -20.41 -9.19 -5.99
CA GLY A 434 -19.11 -9.47 -6.59
C GLY A 434 -18.27 -10.46 -5.80
N MET A 435 -18.23 -10.32 -4.48
CA MET A 435 -17.49 -11.23 -3.59
C MET A 435 -18.15 -12.61 -3.49
N VAL A 436 -19.49 -12.69 -3.46
CA VAL A 436 -20.22 -13.96 -3.44
C VAL A 436 -20.01 -14.73 -4.74
N LEU A 437 -20.20 -14.09 -5.88
CA LEU A 437 -20.01 -14.75 -7.18
C LEU A 437 -18.57 -15.24 -7.40
N LEU A 438 -17.59 -14.43 -7.03
CA LEU A 438 -16.18 -14.81 -7.03
C LEU A 438 -15.95 -16.05 -6.16
N THR A 439 -16.47 -16.06 -4.93
CA THR A 439 -16.29 -17.18 -4.00
C THR A 439 -16.95 -18.45 -4.53
N LEU A 440 -18.18 -18.34 -5.02
CA LEU A 440 -18.89 -19.47 -5.62
C LEU A 440 -18.15 -20.02 -6.86
N SER A 441 -17.67 -19.13 -7.74
CA SER A 441 -16.89 -19.52 -8.91
C SER A 441 -15.63 -20.29 -8.53
N THR A 442 -14.88 -19.78 -7.55
CA THR A 442 -13.66 -20.45 -7.08
C THR A 442 -13.99 -21.76 -6.36
N LEU A 443 -14.99 -21.77 -5.46
CA LEU A 443 -15.35 -22.96 -4.70
C LEU A 443 -15.86 -24.08 -5.62
N PHE A 444 -16.81 -23.81 -6.49
CA PHE A 444 -17.39 -24.83 -7.36
C PHE A 444 -16.49 -25.18 -8.54
N GLY A 445 -15.72 -24.20 -9.08
CA GLY A 445 -14.82 -24.43 -10.19
C GLY A 445 -13.48 -25.01 -9.77
N ASP A 446 -12.70 -24.20 -9.03
CA ASP A 446 -11.29 -24.52 -8.77
C ASP A 446 -11.11 -25.54 -7.63
N VAL A 447 -11.99 -25.53 -6.60
CA VAL A 447 -11.87 -26.41 -5.42
C VAL A 447 -12.63 -27.71 -5.60
N LEU A 448 -13.91 -27.66 -5.97
CA LEU A 448 -14.77 -28.84 -6.09
C LEU A 448 -14.76 -29.46 -7.50
N GLY A 449 -14.31 -28.73 -8.53
CA GLY A 449 -14.28 -29.21 -9.91
C GLY A 449 -15.65 -29.49 -10.54
N ILE A 450 -16.76 -28.98 -9.92
CA ILE A 450 -18.12 -29.28 -10.37
C ILE A 450 -18.48 -28.48 -11.63
N PHE A 451 -18.15 -27.17 -11.63
CA PHE A 451 -18.42 -26.27 -12.74
C PHE A 451 -17.27 -25.28 -12.89
N ASN A 452 -16.36 -25.56 -13.80
CA ASN A 452 -15.17 -24.72 -13.98
C ASN A 452 -15.48 -23.47 -14.80
N THR A 453 -15.89 -22.40 -14.13
CA THR A 453 -16.13 -21.09 -14.74
C THR A 453 -14.85 -20.49 -15.34
N SER A 454 -13.67 -20.84 -14.80
CA SER A 454 -12.36 -20.35 -15.25
C SER A 454 -12.08 -20.74 -16.71
N ASN A 455 -12.73 -21.78 -17.23
CA ASN A 455 -12.68 -22.13 -18.65
C ASN A 455 -13.29 -21.07 -19.58
N TYR A 456 -14.14 -20.17 -19.06
CA TYR A 456 -14.83 -19.12 -19.80
C TYR A 456 -14.46 -17.73 -19.31
N VAL A 457 -14.54 -17.52 -18.00
CA VAL A 457 -14.33 -16.24 -17.34
C VAL A 457 -13.55 -16.45 -16.04
N HIS A 458 -12.41 -15.81 -15.91
CA HIS A 458 -11.64 -15.87 -14.66
C HIS A 458 -12.42 -15.24 -13.50
N ALA A 459 -12.32 -15.84 -12.31
CA ALA A 459 -13.08 -15.41 -11.14
C ALA A 459 -12.90 -13.92 -10.77
N SER A 460 -11.70 -13.36 -10.99
CA SER A 460 -11.43 -11.93 -10.75
C SER A 460 -12.24 -11.02 -11.68
N VAL A 461 -12.41 -11.40 -12.93
CA VAL A 461 -13.20 -10.68 -13.94
C VAL A 461 -14.69 -10.76 -13.57
N LEU A 462 -15.16 -11.94 -13.18
CA LEU A 462 -16.54 -12.14 -12.74
C LEU A 462 -16.85 -11.27 -11.51
N GLY A 463 -15.98 -11.26 -10.51
CA GLY A 463 -16.13 -10.45 -9.29
C GLY A 463 -16.14 -8.94 -9.59
N LEU A 464 -15.25 -8.46 -10.45
CA LEU A 464 -15.21 -7.05 -10.85
C LEU A 464 -16.48 -6.61 -11.58
N PHE A 465 -16.82 -7.31 -12.67
CA PHE A 465 -17.93 -6.88 -13.53
C PHE A 465 -19.28 -7.02 -12.84
N SER A 466 -19.48 -8.06 -12.02
CA SER A 466 -20.70 -8.16 -11.22
C SER A 466 -20.79 -7.04 -10.18
N ALA A 467 -19.70 -6.71 -9.51
CA ALA A 467 -19.67 -5.57 -8.58
C ALA A 467 -19.97 -4.24 -9.28
N LEU A 468 -19.41 -4.03 -10.48
CA LEU A 468 -19.68 -2.84 -11.28
C LEU A 468 -21.14 -2.77 -11.73
N VAL A 469 -21.64 -3.80 -12.39
CA VAL A 469 -22.99 -3.81 -12.96
C VAL A 469 -24.04 -3.68 -11.87
N VAL A 470 -23.99 -4.53 -10.83
CA VAL A 470 -24.93 -4.46 -9.71
C VAL A 470 -24.82 -3.11 -8.99
N GLY A 471 -23.61 -2.65 -8.73
CA GLY A 471 -23.39 -1.36 -8.08
C GLY A 471 -23.98 -0.18 -8.86
N VAL A 472 -23.78 -0.15 -10.18
CA VAL A 472 -24.36 0.88 -11.07
C VAL A 472 -25.87 0.78 -11.09
N VAL A 473 -26.44 -0.39 -11.37
CA VAL A 473 -27.89 -0.61 -11.44
C VAL A 473 -28.55 -0.20 -10.14
N VAL A 474 -28.10 -0.72 -9.00
CA VAL A 474 -28.66 -0.35 -7.69
C VAL A 474 -28.51 1.15 -7.43
N SER A 475 -27.41 1.76 -7.82
CA SER A 475 -27.21 3.20 -7.63
C SER A 475 -28.20 4.04 -8.45
N LEU A 476 -28.59 3.59 -9.64
CA LEU A 476 -29.57 4.32 -10.47
C LEU A 476 -30.96 4.29 -9.87
N PHE A 477 -31.32 3.21 -9.16
CA PHE A 477 -32.64 3.05 -8.53
C PHE A 477 -32.73 3.51 -7.07
N THR A 478 -31.59 3.88 -6.44
CA THR A 478 -31.57 4.31 -5.05
C THR A 478 -31.23 5.79 -4.90
N LYS A 479 -31.74 6.41 -3.82
CA LYS A 479 -31.43 7.81 -3.50
C LYS A 479 -30.00 7.91 -2.97
N PRO A 480 -29.19 8.84 -3.49
CA PRO A 480 -27.87 9.13 -2.93
C PRO A 480 -27.99 9.71 -1.51
N ASN A 481 -26.96 9.52 -0.70
CA ASN A 481 -26.85 10.22 0.58
C ASN A 481 -26.52 11.71 0.36
N TYR A 482 -26.45 12.49 1.43
CA TYR A 482 -26.21 13.95 1.35
C TYR A 482 -25.08 14.34 0.40
N TYR A 483 -23.91 13.71 0.54
CA TYR A 483 -22.79 13.97 -0.37
C TYR A 483 -22.97 13.35 -1.76
N GLY A 484 -23.71 12.25 -1.86
CA GLY A 484 -24.06 11.62 -3.12
C GLY A 484 -25.04 12.46 -3.96
N GLU A 485 -26.04 13.08 -3.35
CA GLU A 485 -27.00 13.95 -4.06
C GLU A 485 -26.33 15.16 -4.68
N ARG A 486 -25.39 15.77 -3.93
CA ARG A 486 -24.67 16.96 -4.37
C ARG A 486 -23.32 16.66 -4.95
N GLY A 487 -22.91 15.40 -4.83
CA GLY A 487 -21.57 14.93 -5.13
C GLY A 487 -20.54 15.48 -4.13
N TRP A 488 -19.38 14.88 -4.11
CA TRP A 488 -18.22 15.40 -3.39
C TRP A 488 -17.80 16.79 -3.90
N THR A 489 -18.41 17.25 -4.96
CA THR A 489 -18.03 18.39 -5.76
C THR A 489 -19.00 19.57 -5.65
N ARG A 490 -20.20 19.38 -5.08
CA ARG A 490 -21.19 20.43 -4.98
C ARG A 490 -21.23 21.03 -3.59
N LEU A 491 -21.32 22.34 -3.53
CA LEU A 491 -21.59 23.06 -2.29
C LEU A 491 -23.05 22.84 -1.88
N PRO A 492 -23.37 22.81 -0.56
CA PRO A 492 -24.75 22.83 -0.09
C PRO A 492 -25.50 24.03 -0.65
N ASP A 493 -26.77 23.82 -0.95
CA ASP A 493 -27.65 24.93 -1.30
C ASP A 493 -27.75 25.89 -0.09
N PRO A 494 -27.50 27.19 -0.25
CA PRO A 494 -27.66 28.16 0.82
C PRO A 494 -29.03 28.12 1.49
N SER A 495 -30.08 27.78 0.75
CA SER A 495 -31.45 27.63 1.28
C SER A 495 -31.65 26.42 2.20
N SER A 496 -30.77 25.42 2.12
CA SER A 496 -30.81 24.21 2.96
C SER A 496 -29.98 24.33 4.25
N ARG A 497 -29.46 25.50 4.57
CA ARG A 497 -28.67 25.73 5.77
C ARG A 497 -29.55 25.63 7.02
N THR A 498 -29.15 24.77 7.94
CA THR A 498 -29.81 24.60 9.23
C THR A 498 -28.83 24.93 10.34
N VAL A 499 -29.22 25.87 11.21
CA VAL A 499 -28.42 26.19 12.40
C VAL A 499 -28.57 25.04 13.38
N GLN A 500 -27.47 24.36 13.70
CA GLN A 500 -27.40 23.30 14.70
C GLN A 500 -26.46 23.74 15.83
N PRO A 501 -26.75 23.36 17.08
CA PRO A 501 -25.83 23.68 18.19
C PRO A 501 -24.48 23.00 17.96
N LEU A 502 -23.39 23.77 18.08
CA LEU A 502 -22.02 23.27 17.90
C LEU A 502 -21.54 22.65 19.21
N THR A 503 -20.97 21.47 19.12
CA THR A 503 -20.22 20.85 20.20
C THR A 503 -18.87 21.54 20.36
N ASP A 504 -18.16 21.29 21.48
CA ASP A 504 -16.81 21.80 21.66
C ASP A 504 -15.83 21.22 20.62
N PHE A 505 -16.06 19.99 20.17
CA PHE A 505 -15.31 19.40 19.08
C PHE A 505 -15.54 20.14 17.77
N ASP A 506 -16.81 20.45 17.40
CA ASP A 506 -17.12 21.24 16.21
C ASP A 506 -16.45 22.61 16.23
N LYS A 507 -16.41 23.27 17.40
CA LYS A 507 -15.71 24.55 17.57
C LYS A 507 -14.21 24.43 17.38
N LYS A 508 -13.57 23.33 17.88
CA LYS A 508 -12.15 23.05 17.64
C LYS A 508 -11.85 22.87 16.16
N VAL A 509 -12.66 22.05 15.45
CA VAL A 509 -12.54 21.86 13.99
C VAL A 509 -12.68 23.20 13.27
N LEU A 510 -13.69 24.00 13.63
CA LEU A 510 -13.92 25.31 13.02
C LEU A 510 -12.78 26.28 13.28
N ALA A 511 -12.24 26.29 14.49
CA ALA A 511 -11.09 27.15 14.86
C ALA A 511 -9.85 26.84 14.01
N MET A 512 -9.62 25.57 13.65
CA MET A 512 -8.49 25.21 12.79
C MET A 512 -8.62 25.78 11.38
N THR A 513 -9.83 25.90 10.84
CA THR A 513 -10.06 26.49 9.49
C THR A 513 -9.89 28.01 9.47
N ARG A 514 -9.75 28.67 10.64
CA ARG A 514 -9.61 30.12 10.81
C ARG A 514 -8.33 30.69 10.20
N TYR A 515 -7.28 29.88 10.16
CA TYR A 515 -5.94 30.30 9.76
C TYR A 515 -5.60 29.96 8.30
N GLY A 516 -6.60 29.78 7.45
CA GLY A 516 -6.49 29.47 6.05
C GLY A 516 -6.77 28.00 5.73
N ARG A 517 -6.60 27.66 4.48
CA ARG A 517 -6.99 26.36 3.94
C ARG A 517 -6.35 25.19 4.67
N ILE A 518 -7.18 24.25 5.11
CA ILE A 518 -6.78 23.03 5.82
C ILE A 518 -7.38 21.79 5.14
N THR A 519 -6.67 20.66 5.22
CA THR A 519 -7.13 19.37 4.71
C THR A 519 -7.84 18.55 5.79
N MET A 520 -8.62 17.54 5.37
CA MET A 520 -9.22 16.59 6.30
C MET A 520 -8.15 15.84 7.11
N ALA A 521 -7.03 15.48 6.47
CA ALA A 521 -5.90 14.82 7.13
C ALA A 521 -5.31 15.69 8.24
N GLU A 522 -5.12 16.97 7.99
CA GLU A 522 -4.58 17.91 8.99
C GLU A 522 -5.52 18.08 10.18
N ILE A 523 -6.84 18.12 9.94
CA ILE A 523 -7.84 18.14 11.03
C ILE A 523 -7.75 16.84 11.85
N THR A 524 -7.77 15.69 11.20
CA THR A 524 -7.77 14.38 11.85
C THR A 524 -6.49 14.16 12.65
N ASP A 525 -5.35 14.45 12.03
CA ASP A 525 -4.03 14.25 12.63
C ASP A 525 -3.78 15.25 13.77
N TYR A 526 -4.18 16.52 13.63
CA TYR A 526 -4.02 17.52 14.67
C TYR A 526 -4.86 17.24 15.91
N LEU A 527 -6.12 16.85 15.71
CA LEU A 527 -7.03 16.57 16.83
C LEU A 527 -6.86 15.16 17.43
N GLY A 528 -6.07 14.29 16.78
CA GLY A 528 -5.90 12.90 17.19
C GLY A 528 -7.24 12.13 17.20
N CYS A 529 -8.18 12.51 16.33
CA CYS A 529 -9.52 11.97 16.30
C CYS A 529 -9.69 10.96 15.15
N ASP A 530 -10.85 10.33 15.14
CA ASP A 530 -11.23 9.44 14.06
C ASP A 530 -11.70 10.24 12.83
N SER A 531 -11.38 9.74 11.65
CA SER A 531 -11.81 10.34 10.38
C SER A 531 -13.34 10.45 10.24
N ARG A 532 -14.12 9.61 10.92
CA ARG A 532 -15.59 9.72 10.98
C ARG A 532 -16.03 10.92 11.82
N GLU A 533 -15.37 11.16 12.94
CA GLU A 533 -15.67 12.30 13.81
C GLU A 533 -15.34 13.60 13.08
N SER A 534 -14.17 13.66 12.45
CA SER A 534 -13.79 14.80 11.60
C SER A 534 -14.79 15.00 10.46
N LYS A 535 -15.18 13.93 9.78
CA LYS A 535 -16.18 13.99 8.70
C LYS A 535 -17.53 14.50 9.22
N ALA A 536 -18.04 13.93 10.31
CA ALA A 536 -19.34 14.31 10.87
C ALA A 536 -19.37 15.80 11.26
N SER A 537 -18.28 16.27 11.89
CA SER A 537 -18.14 17.68 12.25
C SER A 537 -18.04 18.57 11.02
N VAL A 538 -17.20 18.23 10.03
CA VAL A 538 -17.06 18.99 8.78
C VAL A 538 -18.38 19.03 8.01
N GLU A 539 -19.11 17.91 7.91
CA GLU A 539 -20.44 17.88 7.29
C GLU A 539 -21.43 18.79 7.99
N LYS A 540 -21.42 18.80 9.33
CA LYS A 540 -22.28 19.65 10.14
C LYS A 540 -21.93 21.13 9.93
N LEU A 541 -20.66 21.49 9.99
CA LEU A 541 -20.18 22.86 9.77
C LEU A 541 -20.49 23.36 8.36
N ASP A 542 -20.39 22.49 7.36
CA ASP A 542 -20.74 22.79 5.97
C ASP A 542 -22.25 23.03 5.81
N ARG A 543 -23.11 22.19 6.43
CA ARG A 543 -24.58 22.39 6.45
C ARG A 543 -25.00 23.69 7.14
N CYS A 544 -24.29 24.05 8.19
CA CYS A 544 -24.50 25.33 8.87
C CYS A 544 -23.96 26.53 8.07
N GLY A 545 -23.15 26.29 7.05
CA GLY A 545 -22.50 27.33 6.25
C GLY A 545 -21.35 28.03 6.95
N TYR A 546 -20.74 27.39 7.97
CA TYR A 546 -19.62 27.94 8.73
C TYR A 546 -18.27 27.71 8.08
N ILE A 547 -18.18 26.74 7.16
CA ILE A 547 -16.99 26.49 6.35
C ILE A 547 -17.31 26.56 4.87
N VAL A 548 -16.27 26.80 4.06
CA VAL A 548 -16.33 26.83 2.59
C VAL A 548 -15.34 25.79 2.05
N ARG A 549 -15.78 24.98 1.09
CA ARG A 549 -14.90 24.05 0.38
C ARG A 549 -14.09 24.77 -0.68
N ALA A 550 -12.80 24.49 -0.72
CA ALA A 550 -11.88 25.17 -1.63
C ALA A 550 -12.07 24.79 -3.10
N SER A 551 -12.74 23.68 -3.42
CA SER A 551 -12.95 23.23 -4.79
C SER A 551 -14.19 22.35 -4.93
N MET A 552 -14.76 22.36 -6.15
CA MET A 552 -15.87 21.50 -6.55
C MET A 552 -15.45 20.12 -7.05
N TYR A 553 -14.16 19.86 -7.24
CA TYR A 553 -13.65 18.55 -7.70
C TYR A 553 -13.40 17.61 -6.53
N SER A 554 -13.71 16.32 -6.70
CA SER A 554 -13.70 15.32 -5.64
C SER A 554 -12.40 15.26 -4.84
N TYR A 555 -11.25 15.29 -5.50
CA TYR A 555 -9.94 15.24 -4.82
C TYR A 555 -9.59 16.53 -4.06
N LYS A 556 -10.28 17.64 -4.32
CA LYS A 556 -10.14 18.90 -3.59
C LYS A 556 -11.25 19.12 -2.56
N PHE A 557 -12.20 18.21 -2.46
CA PHE A 557 -13.25 18.22 -1.45
C PHE A 557 -12.71 18.29 -0.02
N TYR A 558 -11.55 17.74 0.21
CA TYR A 558 -10.92 17.65 1.52
C TYR A 558 -10.16 18.92 1.94
N HIS A 559 -10.32 20.03 1.25
CA HIS A 559 -9.79 21.33 1.62
C HIS A 559 -10.91 22.27 2.07
N PHE A 560 -10.75 22.88 3.23
CA PHE A 560 -11.74 23.72 3.88
C PHE A 560 -11.14 25.06 4.31
N ASP A 561 -11.94 26.11 4.21
CA ASP A 561 -11.67 27.44 4.74
C ASP A 561 -12.85 27.88 5.61
N ILE A 562 -12.64 28.82 6.56
CA ILE A 562 -13.73 29.38 7.36
C ILE A 562 -14.57 30.35 6.53
N SER A 563 -15.87 30.39 6.79
CA SER A 563 -16.75 31.42 6.26
C SER A 563 -16.87 32.62 7.21
N LYS A 564 -17.42 33.75 6.73
CA LYS A 564 -17.72 34.90 7.58
C LYS A 564 -18.65 34.56 8.76
N SER A 565 -19.66 33.73 8.49
CA SER A 565 -20.58 33.25 9.54
C SER A 565 -19.92 32.30 10.52
N GLY A 566 -18.96 31.49 10.08
CA GLY A 566 -18.16 30.63 10.96
C GLY A 566 -17.23 31.43 11.86
N GLU A 567 -16.60 32.48 11.32
CA GLU A 567 -15.74 33.37 12.14
C GLU A 567 -16.53 34.05 13.27
N ALA A 568 -17.77 34.46 13.01
CA ALA A 568 -18.63 35.11 13.99
C ALA A 568 -19.06 34.20 15.17
N VAL A 569 -19.00 32.91 15.01
CA VAL A 569 -19.37 31.93 16.07
C VAL A 569 -18.23 31.63 17.01
N LEU A 570 -16.98 31.89 16.59
CA LEU A 570 -15.79 31.65 17.40
C LEU A 570 -15.48 32.86 18.31
N ALA A 571 -14.83 32.54 19.43
CA ALA A 571 -14.32 33.63 20.29
C ALA A 571 -13.39 34.57 19.52
N PRO A 572 -13.41 35.87 19.81
CA PRO A 572 -12.52 36.83 19.17
C PRO A 572 -11.05 36.49 19.49
N LEU A 573 -10.16 36.71 18.52
CA LEU A 573 -8.74 36.55 18.69
C LEU A 573 -8.18 37.74 19.48
N SER A 574 -7.13 37.53 20.25
CA SER A 574 -6.32 38.60 20.83
C SER A 574 -5.71 39.49 19.73
N GLU A 575 -5.34 40.71 20.03
CA GLU A 575 -4.73 41.63 19.07
C GLU A 575 -3.46 41.05 18.42
N ALA A 576 -2.62 40.39 19.23
CA ALA A 576 -1.43 39.72 18.75
C ALA A 576 -1.73 38.55 17.80
N GLU A 577 -2.76 37.74 18.08
CA GLU A 577 -3.21 36.64 17.21
C GLU A 577 -3.87 37.15 15.93
N GLN A 578 -4.57 38.30 15.99
CA GLN A 578 -5.14 38.95 14.81
C GLN A 578 -4.03 39.39 13.86
N THR A 579 -2.99 40.02 14.36
CA THR A 579 -1.83 40.46 13.59
C THR A 579 -1.11 39.26 12.97
N LEU A 580 -0.84 38.24 13.78
CA LEU A 580 -0.19 37.00 13.31
C LEU A 580 -1.04 36.28 12.22
N LYS A 581 -2.36 36.27 12.40
CA LYS A 581 -3.28 35.70 11.38
C LYS A 581 -3.26 36.52 10.10
N ALA A 582 -3.26 37.86 10.19
CA ALA A 582 -3.25 38.74 9.02
C ALA A 582 -1.94 38.60 8.22
N ASP A 583 -0.80 38.54 8.89
CA ASP A 583 0.51 38.55 8.26
C ASP A 583 0.97 37.17 7.80
N ALA A 584 0.68 36.13 8.59
CA ALA A 584 1.23 34.80 8.37
C ALA A 584 0.20 33.68 8.24
N GLN A 585 -1.07 33.94 8.52
CA GLN A 585 -2.14 32.92 8.60
C GLN A 585 -1.79 31.77 9.55
N LEU A 586 -1.12 32.04 10.66
CA LEU A 586 -0.72 31.07 11.66
C LEU A 586 -1.49 31.28 12.97
N SER A 587 -1.76 30.16 13.68
CA SER A 587 -2.12 30.22 15.10
C SER A 587 -0.87 30.46 15.93
N LEU A 588 -1.06 30.88 17.19
CA LEU A 588 0.04 31.08 18.13
C LEU A 588 0.88 29.82 18.31
N GLU A 589 0.24 28.65 18.42
CA GLU A 589 0.92 27.36 18.56
C GLU A 589 1.73 27.00 17.32
N GLN A 590 1.17 27.20 16.11
CA GLN A 590 1.87 26.97 14.85
C GLN A 590 3.08 27.90 14.70
N PHE A 591 2.93 29.15 15.11
CA PHE A 591 4.02 30.11 15.09
C PHE A 591 5.11 29.77 16.12
N GLN A 592 4.77 29.38 17.34
CA GLN A 592 5.75 28.95 18.34
C GLN A 592 6.53 27.71 17.89
N MET A 593 5.88 26.77 17.23
CA MET A 593 6.56 25.62 16.63
C MET A 593 7.50 26.03 15.50
N LEU A 594 7.10 27.01 14.67
CA LEU A 594 7.96 27.61 13.63
C LEU A 594 9.16 28.34 14.25
N ALA A 595 8.96 29.09 15.32
CA ALA A 595 10.01 29.78 16.04
C ALA A 595 11.00 28.81 16.70
N ALA A 596 10.51 27.73 17.29
CA ALA A 596 11.35 26.66 17.82
C ALA A 596 12.18 25.99 16.69
N ALA A 597 11.58 25.76 15.51
CA ALA A 597 12.27 25.24 14.34
C ALA A 597 13.33 26.22 13.78
N ALA A 598 13.16 27.53 14.03
CA ALA A 598 14.15 28.53 13.63
C ALA A 598 15.48 28.41 14.39
N VAL A 599 15.44 27.90 15.61
CA VAL A 599 16.65 27.63 16.41
C VAL A 599 17.27 26.31 15.94
N SER A 600 16.52 25.22 15.96
CA SER A 600 16.92 23.93 15.41
C SER A 600 15.74 22.97 15.30
N HIS A 601 15.91 21.92 14.48
CA HIS A 601 14.95 20.81 14.44
C HIS A 601 14.77 20.13 15.81
N GLU A 602 15.84 20.00 16.60
CA GLU A 602 15.78 19.41 17.94
C GLU A 602 14.98 20.26 18.93
N ASN A 603 15.10 21.59 18.85
CA ASN A 603 14.30 22.50 19.67
C ASN A 603 12.82 22.43 19.30
N MET A 604 12.49 22.26 18.03
CA MET A 604 11.12 22.01 17.62
C MET A 604 10.56 20.72 18.24
N LEU A 605 11.35 19.64 18.26
CA LEU A 605 10.95 18.38 18.89
C LEU A 605 10.80 18.52 20.42
N LYS A 606 11.69 19.28 21.08
CA LYS A 606 11.58 19.59 22.52
C LYS A 606 10.32 20.40 22.82
N PHE A 607 10.01 21.39 22.00
CA PHE A 607 8.76 22.17 22.12
C PHE A 607 7.52 21.26 22.01
N ALA A 608 7.50 20.39 21.01
CA ALA A 608 6.40 19.44 20.82
C ALA A 608 6.26 18.46 22.00
N ALA A 609 7.38 17.93 22.51
CA ALA A 609 7.40 17.05 23.68
C ALA A 609 6.91 17.76 24.95
N ALA A 610 7.30 19.00 25.19
CA ALA A 610 6.86 19.80 26.34
C ALA A 610 5.33 20.03 26.32
N ARG A 611 4.71 19.99 25.16
CA ARG A 611 3.26 20.15 25.00
C ARG A 611 2.52 18.82 24.80
N HIS A 612 3.20 17.68 25.01
CA HIS A 612 2.64 16.34 24.84
C HIS A 612 2.01 16.09 23.45
N MET A 613 2.60 16.69 22.40
CA MET A 613 2.12 16.51 21.03
C MET A 613 2.50 15.14 20.51
N GLY A 614 1.52 14.36 20.06
CA GLY A 614 1.75 13.10 19.36
C GLY A 614 2.41 13.29 17.97
N SER A 615 2.91 12.22 17.38
CA SER A 615 3.61 12.24 16.08
C SER A 615 2.75 12.80 14.95
N LEU A 616 1.47 12.43 14.89
CA LEU A 616 0.55 12.95 13.87
C LEU A 616 0.19 14.42 14.08
N ASN A 617 0.03 14.86 15.32
CA ASN A 617 -0.22 16.27 15.62
C ASN A 617 0.96 17.14 15.14
N GLN A 618 2.19 16.74 15.45
CA GLN A 618 3.40 17.39 14.93
C GLN A 618 3.42 17.42 13.40
N THR A 619 3.06 16.29 12.76
CA THR A 619 3.01 16.17 11.31
C THR A 619 1.98 17.10 10.69
N ALA A 620 0.81 17.28 11.31
CA ALA A 620 -0.22 18.19 10.85
C ALA A 620 0.28 19.65 10.83
N ILE A 621 0.90 20.10 11.91
CA ILE A 621 1.47 21.46 11.99
C ILE A 621 2.59 21.64 10.95
N ILE A 622 3.52 20.68 10.85
CA ILE A 622 4.62 20.76 9.89
C ILE A 622 4.09 20.76 8.45
N SER A 623 3.05 19.98 8.16
CA SER A 623 2.39 19.97 6.84
C SER A 623 1.80 21.32 6.50
N LEU A 624 1.11 21.97 7.47
CA LEU A 624 0.56 23.31 7.31
C LEU A 624 1.66 24.35 7.05
N LEU A 625 2.75 24.30 7.80
CA LEU A 625 3.88 25.20 7.62
C LEU A 625 4.59 24.99 6.26
N ASP A 626 4.70 23.75 5.79
CA ASP A 626 5.25 23.39 4.48
C ASP A 626 4.35 23.89 3.33
N HIS A 627 3.03 23.70 3.43
CA HIS A 627 2.05 24.22 2.46
C HIS A 627 2.08 25.75 2.33
N ARG A 628 2.37 26.46 3.42
CA ARG A 628 2.51 27.92 3.42
C ARG A 628 3.89 28.40 3.02
N GLY A 629 4.81 27.47 2.80
CA GLY A 629 6.17 27.76 2.36
C GLY A 629 7.09 28.31 3.44
N TYR A 630 6.75 28.18 4.73
CA TYR A 630 7.59 28.65 5.84
C TYR A 630 8.68 27.67 6.23
N VAL A 631 8.46 26.40 5.99
CA VAL A 631 9.46 25.35 6.22
C VAL A 631 9.60 24.48 4.99
N LYS A 632 10.72 23.76 4.93
CA LYS A 632 10.97 22.69 3.96
C LYS A 632 11.30 21.42 4.72
N GLN A 633 10.60 20.34 4.36
CA GLN A 633 10.86 19.03 4.92
C GLN A 633 11.99 18.35 4.13
N THR A 634 13.04 17.95 4.85
CA THR A 634 14.24 17.28 4.30
C THR A 634 14.50 15.98 5.07
N GLY A 635 15.63 15.33 4.80
CA GLY A 635 16.03 14.06 5.42
C GLY A 635 15.63 12.84 4.60
N LEU A 636 16.50 11.85 4.59
CA LEU A 636 16.34 10.62 3.80
C LEU A 636 15.37 9.65 4.48
N MET A 637 15.61 9.35 5.75
CA MET A 637 14.80 8.46 6.61
C MET A 637 13.87 9.30 7.49
N LYS A 638 14.37 9.76 8.62
CA LYS A 638 13.65 10.67 9.51
C LYS A 638 13.54 12.06 8.89
N ARG A 639 12.40 12.67 9.09
CA ARG A 639 12.12 14.04 8.68
C ARG A 639 13.04 15.03 9.42
N LYS A 640 13.59 15.97 8.68
CA LYS A 640 14.22 17.19 9.24
C LYS A 640 13.47 18.40 8.70
N VAL A 641 13.18 19.37 9.56
CA VAL A 641 12.50 20.61 9.21
C VAL A 641 13.55 21.71 9.14
N VAL A 642 13.56 22.44 8.03
CA VAL A 642 14.46 23.57 7.78
C VAL A 642 13.61 24.77 7.41
N LEU A 643 13.87 25.93 8.01
CA LEU A 643 13.16 27.16 7.66
C LEU A 643 13.55 27.64 6.26
N THR A 644 12.54 28.17 5.58
CA THR A 644 12.73 28.97 4.36
C THR A 644 13.01 30.43 4.75
N ASP A 645 13.40 31.25 3.76
CA ASP A 645 13.57 32.69 3.96
C ASP A 645 12.25 33.38 4.34
N ALA A 646 11.12 32.89 3.84
CA ALA A 646 9.80 33.34 4.24
C ALA A 646 9.51 33.03 5.72
N GLY A 647 9.82 31.79 6.16
CA GLY A 647 9.68 31.39 7.56
C GLY A 647 10.55 32.21 8.49
N ARG A 648 11.79 32.51 8.12
CA ARG A 648 12.69 33.37 8.91
C ARG A 648 12.14 34.78 9.08
N ARG A 649 11.67 35.40 8.00
CA ARG A 649 11.03 36.73 8.04
C ARG A 649 9.83 36.76 8.97
N VAL A 650 8.96 35.78 8.95
CA VAL A 650 7.80 35.70 9.85
C VAL A 650 8.25 35.58 11.32
N VAL A 651 9.26 34.77 11.62
CA VAL A 651 9.78 34.65 12.98
C VAL A 651 10.43 35.95 13.44
N GLU A 652 11.13 36.65 12.57
CA GLU A 652 11.77 37.93 12.88
C GLU A 652 10.76 39.06 13.11
N SER A 653 9.68 39.14 12.32
CA SER A 653 8.65 40.18 12.47
C SER A 653 7.80 40.00 13.74
N HIS A 654 7.72 38.80 14.29
CA HIS A 654 6.89 38.47 15.45
C HIS A 654 7.71 37.93 16.64
N LYS A 655 8.97 38.39 16.84
CA LYS A 655 9.89 37.89 17.89
C LYS A 655 9.28 37.89 19.29
N THR A 656 8.45 38.86 19.61
CA THR A 656 7.79 39.00 20.93
C THR A 656 6.85 37.84 21.24
N LEU A 657 6.31 37.15 20.24
CA LEU A 657 5.44 35.99 20.39
C LEU A 657 6.20 34.66 20.41
N ALA A 658 7.50 34.69 20.13
CA ALA A 658 8.36 33.50 20.08
C ALA A 658 8.81 33.02 21.48
N THR A 659 8.73 33.88 22.47
CA THR A 659 9.11 33.57 23.86
C THR A 659 7.94 32.95 24.60
N VAL A 660 8.03 31.68 24.90
CA VAL A 660 7.27 30.94 25.91
C VAL A 660 8.26 30.25 26.82
#